data_9c42b8e84a0ee6d1303abdc9a94a3983
#
_entry.id   9c42b8e84a0ee6d1303abdc9a94a3983
#
_cell.length_a   1.000
_cell.length_b   1.000
_cell.length_c   1.000
_cell.angle_alpha   90.00
_cell.angle_beta   90.00
_cell.angle_gamma   90.00
#
_symmetry.space_group_name_H-M   'P 1'
#
loop_
_entity.id
_entity.type
_entity.pdbx_description
1 polymer ?
#
loop_
_entity_poly.entity_id
_entity_poly.type
_entity_poly.pdbx_seq_one_letter_code
_entity_poly.pdbx_strand_id
1 'polypeptide(L)'
;MSTKKTFVTVDGNEAAAYIAYAFSEVAAIYPITPSSPMAGKTDVWSAKGKLNMFGQTVRLVEMQAESGAIAAVHGAAETGALATSFTSSQGLMLMIPTMHRISGERHPAVLHVAARTVGTHALSIFGDHSDIYNCRQTGWGMIATASVQEVMDLAAVAHLSAIKARVPFMHFFDGFRTSHEIAKVEQMDYEDLKKLVDYDALDAFRAHALNPEHPMLRATVQNPDIFFQVREANNTDYANLPDVVEGYMAEISKITGREYHIFNYYGAPDAERVIVAMGSVSTCIEEVVDHLNAKGEKVGFLQVHLYRPFDISRFVDALPKTVKAIAVLDRTKEMGSTGDPLYLDVCAALRGRADLKVVGGRYGLSSKDTTPAQIAAVYTNLAKDEPLNSFTIGIVDDVTHLSLPEEGPLYFNEGGVVSCKFWGLGGDGTVGANHDTVAIINDHTPKYAQAYFEYDAKKSFGITKSHLRFGDVPIRSSYFVKQGDFVACHSPTYMEQFDIAEEVKPGGTLLINTPWSFEELDAHLPAHEKREIARRGLNVYTIDAVSIARDLGLGSHYNTVLQSAFFKLMPVIPVDEAVGYMKDAASKRYFAKGEEVVNKNLAAIDAGQNALVKVDVPAEWADAVDAPKPERDVPAVVRDILDPVNAQKGDDLPVSMFEDYKDGVMDMGMTAFEKRGIATFVPEWDPEKCLQCNKCAYVCPHAVIRPYLLNEDEAAAAPAGFQMVPAKGKQAEGLQYSLQISNLDCTGCGSCANVCPAKPEKALAMVPVEFSQENSDGWEYALKLSDKGDVFDPYTVKGSQFRQPLLEFSAACAGCGETPYAKLLTQLYGDRVYWANATGCSQAWGSAMPGIPYTVNRDGHGPAWTNSLFENNAEFSLGMVLSVQQQRAAEKARVEAYRETSTDDTVNAAIDKWIETFDDFDASKPASEALVAALETRTDDAAETILRY
;
A
#
# COMPACT_ATOMS: atom_id res chain seq x y z
N MET A 1 -25.55 30.37 -15.87
CA MET A 1 -25.36 29.01 -15.36
C MET A 1 -25.57 28.04 -16.50
N SER A 2 -24.65 27.14 -16.77
CA SER A 2 -24.82 26.08 -17.75
C SER A 2 -26.02 25.21 -17.30
N THR A 3 -27.00 25.06 -18.17
CA THR A 3 -28.20 24.26 -17.86
C THR A 3 -27.96 22.74 -17.99
N LYS A 4 -26.78 22.33 -18.43
CA LYS A 4 -26.43 20.93 -18.67
C LYS A 4 -25.33 20.50 -17.69
N LYS A 5 -25.69 19.70 -16.68
CA LYS A 5 -24.74 19.05 -15.78
C LYS A 5 -23.87 18.08 -16.57
N THR A 6 -22.54 18.18 -16.40
CA THR A 6 -21.57 17.26 -17.00
C THR A 6 -21.14 16.26 -15.93
N PHE A 7 -21.33 14.97 -16.19
CA PHE A 7 -20.87 13.90 -15.31
C PHE A 7 -19.61 13.25 -15.92
N VAL A 8 -18.66 12.93 -15.07
CA VAL A 8 -17.43 12.24 -15.45
C VAL A 8 -17.13 11.11 -14.47
N THR A 9 -16.43 10.09 -14.94
CA THR A 9 -15.95 8.99 -14.11
C THR A 9 -14.47 9.22 -13.82
N VAL A 10 -14.16 9.58 -12.60
CA VAL A 10 -12.81 9.95 -12.14
C VAL A 10 -12.55 9.43 -10.73
N ASP A 11 -11.28 9.41 -10.34
CA ASP A 11 -10.87 9.21 -8.96
C ASP A 11 -10.63 10.53 -8.22
N GLY A 12 -10.37 10.45 -6.92
CA GLY A 12 -10.12 11.65 -6.11
C GLY A 12 -8.89 12.44 -6.53
N ASN A 13 -7.84 11.76 -6.98
CA ASN A 13 -6.66 12.42 -7.52
C ASN A 13 -6.96 13.22 -8.79
N GLU A 14 -7.71 12.65 -9.73
CA GLU A 14 -8.09 13.35 -10.95
C GLU A 14 -9.03 14.51 -10.68
N ALA A 15 -9.98 14.35 -9.74
CA ALA A 15 -10.87 15.41 -9.30
C ALA A 15 -10.10 16.60 -8.70
N ALA A 16 -9.16 16.34 -7.80
CA ALA A 16 -8.30 17.36 -7.21
C ALA A 16 -7.41 18.05 -8.26
N ALA A 17 -6.76 17.26 -9.13
CA ALA A 17 -5.92 17.77 -10.21
C ALA A 17 -6.69 18.66 -11.19
N TYR A 18 -7.95 18.30 -11.50
CA TYR A 18 -8.79 19.07 -12.41
C TYR A 18 -9.04 20.50 -11.89
N ILE A 19 -9.35 20.63 -10.61
CA ILE A 19 -9.56 21.92 -9.97
C ILE A 19 -8.24 22.67 -9.76
N ALA A 20 -7.18 21.98 -9.29
CA ALA A 20 -5.86 22.60 -9.16
C ALA A 20 -5.37 23.18 -10.49
N TYR A 21 -5.59 22.46 -11.60
CA TYR A 21 -5.25 22.92 -12.94
C TYR A 21 -6.03 24.18 -13.35
N ALA A 22 -7.32 24.26 -12.98
CA ALA A 22 -8.13 25.45 -13.26
C ALA A 22 -7.55 26.74 -12.67
N PHE A 23 -7.07 26.68 -11.42
CA PHE A 23 -6.66 27.84 -10.64
C PHE A 23 -5.16 28.15 -10.69
N SER A 24 -4.32 27.23 -11.15
CA SER A 24 -2.87 27.37 -11.04
C SER A 24 -2.21 27.82 -12.34
N GLU A 25 -1.12 28.60 -12.19
CA GLU A 25 -0.22 29.00 -13.28
C GLU A 25 1.06 28.15 -13.25
N VAL A 26 1.50 27.76 -12.02
CA VAL A 26 2.68 26.93 -11.79
C VAL A 26 2.30 25.75 -10.88
N ALA A 27 2.77 24.56 -11.23
CA ALA A 27 2.74 23.38 -10.39
C ALA A 27 4.17 22.84 -10.22
N ALA A 28 4.67 22.84 -8.99
CA ALA A 28 5.97 22.27 -8.70
C ALA A 28 5.79 21.00 -7.86
N ILE A 29 6.35 19.90 -8.30
CA ILE A 29 6.05 18.58 -7.77
C ILE A 29 7.31 17.76 -7.48
N TYR A 30 7.15 16.78 -6.61
CA TYR A 30 7.96 15.60 -6.49
C TYR A 30 7.03 14.42 -6.21
N PRO A 31 6.89 13.47 -7.15
CA PRO A 31 5.84 12.45 -7.06
C PRO A 31 6.03 11.51 -5.87
N ILE A 32 4.98 11.35 -5.08
CA ILE A 32 4.91 10.41 -3.96
C ILE A 32 3.54 9.72 -3.94
N THR A 33 3.53 8.38 -3.77
CA THR A 33 2.29 7.61 -3.63
C THR A 33 1.57 7.97 -2.32
N PRO A 34 0.23 8.16 -2.31
CA PRO A 34 -0.75 7.97 -3.38
C PRO A 34 -1.11 9.24 -4.17
N SER A 35 -0.40 10.36 -4.02
CA SER A 35 -0.68 11.63 -4.68
C SER A 35 -0.14 11.75 -6.12
N SER A 36 0.77 10.85 -6.53
CA SER A 36 1.45 10.90 -7.84
C SER A 36 0.51 11.04 -9.05
N PRO A 37 -0.70 10.42 -9.10
CA PRO A 37 -1.60 10.57 -10.24
C PRO A 37 -2.05 12.01 -10.48
N MET A 38 -2.14 12.87 -9.45
CA MET A 38 -2.46 14.30 -9.62
C MET A 38 -1.42 15.00 -10.49
N ALA A 39 -0.15 14.76 -10.20
CA ALA A 39 0.97 15.29 -10.97
C ALA A 39 0.95 14.77 -12.42
N GLY A 40 0.78 13.45 -12.60
CA GLY A 40 0.72 12.83 -13.92
C GLY A 40 -0.43 13.35 -14.79
N LYS A 41 -1.61 13.59 -14.21
CA LYS A 41 -2.74 14.20 -14.96
C LYS A 41 -2.43 15.63 -15.35
N THR A 42 -1.88 16.43 -14.45
CA THR A 42 -1.48 17.82 -14.71
C THR A 42 -0.46 17.91 -15.83
N ASP A 43 0.55 17.03 -15.82
CA ASP A 43 1.57 16.96 -16.88
C ASP A 43 0.97 16.62 -18.23
N VAL A 44 0.14 15.58 -18.31
CA VAL A 44 -0.56 15.19 -19.54
C VAL A 44 -1.42 16.33 -20.09
N TRP A 45 -2.16 17.04 -19.23
CA TRP A 45 -3.00 18.16 -19.68
C TRP A 45 -2.17 19.34 -20.16
N SER A 46 -1.09 19.68 -19.47
CA SER A 46 -0.15 20.72 -19.90
C SER A 46 0.49 20.40 -21.26
N ALA A 47 1.01 19.17 -21.41
CA ALA A 47 1.63 18.71 -22.66
C ALA A 47 0.63 18.71 -23.85
N LYS A 48 -0.67 18.49 -23.60
CA LYS A 48 -1.74 18.57 -24.60
C LYS A 48 -2.23 19.98 -24.85
N GLY A 49 -1.69 20.99 -24.20
CA GLY A 49 -2.08 22.39 -24.38
C GLY A 49 -3.44 22.76 -23.77
N LYS A 50 -3.95 21.98 -22.78
CA LYS A 50 -5.18 22.34 -22.05
C LYS A 50 -4.96 23.69 -21.37
N LEU A 51 -5.91 24.59 -21.51
CA LEU A 51 -5.87 25.89 -20.85
C LEU A 51 -6.53 25.81 -19.47
N ASN A 52 -5.93 26.52 -18.49
CA ASN A 52 -6.56 26.82 -17.22
C ASN A 52 -7.66 27.89 -17.41
N MET A 53 -8.37 28.26 -16.35
CA MET A 53 -9.45 29.27 -16.46
C MET A 53 -8.95 30.70 -16.76
N PHE A 54 -7.64 30.95 -16.63
CA PHE A 54 -7.01 32.22 -17.00
C PHE A 54 -6.46 32.23 -18.44
N GLY A 55 -6.66 31.17 -19.22
CA GLY A 55 -6.26 31.08 -20.63
C GLY A 55 -4.78 30.70 -20.84
N GLN A 56 -4.15 30.05 -19.87
CA GLN A 56 -2.75 29.62 -19.92
C GLN A 56 -2.64 28.11 -19.72
N THR A 57 -1.60 27.48 -20.23
CA THR A 57 -1.20 26.15 -19.82
C THR A 57 -0.46 26.22 -18.48
N VAL A 58 -0.74 25.31 -17.56
CA VAL A 58 -0.03 25.23 -16.28
C VAL A 58 1.43 24.83 -16.52
N ARG A 59 2.37 25.61 -16.01
CA ARG A 59 3.79 25.25 -16.04
C ARG A 59 4.08 24.23 -14.93
N LEU A 60 4.25 22.96 -15.30
CA LEU A 60 4.63 21.92 -14.37
C LEU A 60 6.15 21.72 -14.38
N VAL A 61 6.74 21.60 -13.19
CA VAL A 61 8.16 21.27 -12.99
C VAL A 61 8.31 20.21 -11.93
N GLU A 62 9.14 19.20 -12.22
CA GLU A 62 9.50 18.16 -11.26
C GLU A 62 10.84 18.52 -10.60
N MET A 63 10.87 18.43 -9.28
CA MET A 63 12.01 18.80 -8.46
C MET A 63 12.74 17.54 -7.97
N GLN A 64 13.82 17.70 -7.21
CA GLN A 64 14.63 16.61 -6.66
C GLN A 64 14.16 16.12 -5.29
N ALA A 65 13.26 16.85 -4.62
CA ALA A 65 12.66 16.53 -3.34
C ALA A 65 11.44 17.42 -3.09
N GLU A 66 10.57 17.03 -2.16
CA GLU A 66 9.38 17.81 -1.78
C GLU A 66 9.74 19.17 -1.17
N SER A 67 10.85 19.25 -0.43
CA SER A 67 11.37 20.54 0.07
C SER A 67 11.72 21.50 -1.08
N GLY A 68 12.25 20.98 -2.20
CA GLY A 68 12.47 21.73 -3.42
C GLY A 68 11.16 22.12 -4.12
N ALA A 69 10.18 21.23 -4.14
CA ALA A 69 8.87 21.49 -4.76
C ALA A 69 8.14 22.65 -4.06
N ILE A 70 8.04 22.62 -2.73
CA ILE A 70 7.40 23.70 -1.99
C ILE A 70 8.21 25.01 -2.04
N ALA A 71 9.54 24.94 -2.13
CA ALA A 71 10.37 26.14 -2.33
C ALA A 71 10.11 26.76 -3.71
N ALA A 72 9.90 25.98 -4.75
CA ALA A 72 9.52 26.48 -6.08
C ALA A 72 8.11 27.10 -6.07
N VAL A 73 7.14 26.51 -5.37
CA VAL A 73 5.81 27.11 -5.12
C VAL A 73 5.95 28.45 -4.41
N HIS A 74 6.77 28.52 -3.37
CA HIS A 74 7.05 29.76 -2.63
C HIS A 74 7.63 30.84 -3.54
N GLY A 75 8.70 30.52 -4.28
CA GLY A 75 9.32 31.46 -5.21
C GLY A 75 8.38 31.94 -6.33
N ALA A 76 7.52 31.07 -6.84
CA ALA A 76 6.50 31.43 -7.81
C ALA A 76 5.47 32.40 -7.21
N ALA A 77 5.02 32.16 -5.98
CA ALA A 77 4.10 33.02 -5.26
C ALA A 77 4.73 34.37 -4.91
N GLU A 78 6.02 34.43 -4.57
CA GLU A 78 6.76 35.68 -4.33
C GLU A 78 6.73 36.61 -5.53
N THR A 79 6.69 36.07 -6.74
CA THR A 79 6.65 36.84 -7.99
C THR A 79 5.24 36.99 -8.59
N GLY A 80 4.20 36.59 -7.83
CA GLY A 80 2.79 36.89 -8.14
C GLY A 80 2.08 35.78 -8.94
N ALA A 81 2.65 34.60 -9.08
CA ALA A 81 1.97 33.46 -9.71
C ALA A 81 1.11 32.69 -8.70
N LEU A 82 -0.06 32.22 -9.13
CA LEU A 82 -0.83 31.24 -8.40
C LEU A 82 -0.17 29.86 -8.58
N ALA A 83 0.25 29.25 -7.45
CA ALA A 83 1.04 28.03 -7.48
C ALA A 83 0.47 26.94 -6.58
N THR A 84 0.68 25.68 -7.00
CA THR A 84 0.20 24.48 -6.32
C THR A 84 1.26 23.38 -6.27
N SER A 85 1.07 22.42 -5.37
CA SER A 85 1.81 21.16 -5.34
C SER A 85 0.93 20.03 -4.85
N PHE A 86 1.39 18.78 -5.10
CA PHE A 86 0.72 17.53 -4.72
C PHE A 86 1.68 16.68 -3.91
N THR A 87 1.25 16.20 -2.74
CA THR A 87 2.15 15.45 -1.84
C THR A 87 1.41 14.52 -0.88
N SER A 88 2.16 13.80 -0.06
CA SER A 88 1.69 12.86 0.96
C SER A 88 2.79 12.61 2.01
N SER A 89 2.42 12.19 3.23
CA SER A 89 3.31 11.56 4.21
C SER A 89 4.62 12.31 4.48
N GLN A 90 5.76 11.61 4.37
CA GLN A 90 7.10 12.19 4.56
C GLN A 90 7.36 13.40 3.64
N GLY A 91 6.82 13.37 2.42
CA GLY A 91 6.92 14.52 1.51
C GLY A 91 6.29 15.78 2.08
N LEU A 92 5.10 15.65 2.70
CA LEU A 92 4.46 16.76 3.39
C LEU A 92 5.29 17.24 4.60
N MET A 93 5.92 16.31 5.34
CA MET A 93 6.79 16.65 6.46
C MET A 93 8.02 17.47 6.01
N LEU A 94 8.61 17.15 4.88
CA LEU A 94 9.73 17.89 4.29
C LEU A 94 9.34 19.31 3.84
N MET A 95 8.06 19.57 3.62
CA MET A 95 7.54 20.88 3.24
C MET A 95 7.33 21.85 4.43
N ILE A 96 7.20 21.35 5.66
CA ILE A 96 6.78 22.11 6.85
C ILE A 96 7.58 23.41 7.05
N PRO A 97 8.92 23.45 7.00
CA PRO A 97 9.66 24.70 7.20
C PRO A 97 9.26 25.81 6.22
N THR A 98 9.05 25.46 4.96
CA THR A 98 8.64 26.41 3.92
C THR A 98 7.14 26.76 4.03
N MET A 99 6.30 25.83 4.48
CA MET A 99 4.89 26.09 4.75
C MET A 99 4.71 27.23 5.78
N HIS A 100 5.50 27.23 6.85
CA HIS A 100 5.51 28.33 7.83
C HIS A 100 5.88 29.67 7.20
N ARG A 101 6.77 29.70 6.21
CA ARG A 101 7.14 30.92 5.49
C ARG A 101 6.01 31.40 4.60
N ILE A 102 5.46 30.52 3.77
CA ILE A 102 4.35 30.84 2.84
C ILE A 102 3.17 31.44 3.61
N SER A 103 2.79 30.85 4.76
CA SER A 103 1.70 31.36 5.59
C SER A 103 2.05 32.68 6.26
N GLY A 104 3.27 32.80 6.80
CA GLY A 104 3.76 34.04 7.42
C GLY A 104 3.86 35.23 6.44
N GLU A 105 4.16 34.95 5.18
CA GLU A 105 4.26 35.94 4.10
C GLU A 105 2.92 36.14 3.35
N ARG A 106 1.87 35.39 3.73
CA ARG A 106 0.50 35.51 3.26
C ARG A 106 0.35 35.30 1.75
N HIS A 107 0.94 34.19 1.24
CA HIS A 107 0.82 33.82 -0.17
C HIS A 107 -0.37 32.87 -0.40
N PRO A 108 -1.17 33.07 -1.44
CA PRO A 108 -2.35 32.24 -1.75
C PRO A 108 -1.96 30.94 -2.46
N ALA A 109 -1.09 30.13 -1.86
CA ALA A 109 -0.72 28.83 -2.38
C ALA A 109 -1.71 27.76 -1.92
N VAL A 110 -1.92 26.71 -2.71
CA VAL A 110 -2.75 25.58 -2.33
C VAL A 110 -1.98 24.28 -2.52
N LEU A 111 -1.95 23.45 -1.47
CA LEU A 111 -1.48 22.07 -1.53
C LEU A 111 -2.68 21.11 -1.57
N HIS A 112 -2.61 20.11 -2.43
CA HIS A 112 -3.55 18.99 -2.42
C HIS A 112 -2.82 17.75 -1.87
N VAL A 113 -3.36 17.18 -0.81
CA VAL A 113 -2.72 16.10 -0.06
C VAL A 113 -3.62 14.85 -0.08
N ALA A 114 -3.13 13.78 -0.69
CA ALA A 114 -3.70 12.46 -0.48
C ALA A 114 -3.08 11.89 0.81
N ALA A 115 -3.81 12.05 1.93
CA ALA A 115 -3.30 11.80 3.28
C ALA A 115 -2.78 10.37 3.45
N ARG A 116 -1.57 10.22 3.97
CA ARG A 116 -0.87 8.95 4.10
C ARG A 116 -0.12 8.87 5.42
N THR A 117 -0.11 7.67 6.02
CA THR A 117 0.65 7.32 7.22
C THR A 117 2.10 7.82 7.14
N VAL A 118 2.55 8.50 8.19
CA VAL A 118 3.97 8.86 8.37
C VAL A 118 4.73 7.63 8.86
N GLY A 119 5.89 7.34 8.25
CA GLY A 119 6.75 6.23 8.68
C GLY A 119 7.20 6.37 10.13
N THR A 120 7.04 5.28 10.90
CA THR A 120 7.43 5.19 12.31
C THR A 120 8.32 3.95 12.53
N HIS A 121 7.84 2.93 13.25
CA HIS A 121 8.52 1.64 13.38
C HIS A 121 8.58 0.87 12.05
N ALA A 122 7.65 1.15 11.15
CA ALA A 122 7.59 0.63 9.80
C ALA A 122 7.06 1.69 8.83
N LEU A 123 7.26 1.49 7.54
CA LEU A 123 6.64 2.28 6.49
C LEU A 123 5.31 1.65 6.08
N SER A 124 4.27 2.45 5.97
CA SER A 124 3.06 2.10 5.23
C SER A 124 2.77 3.14 4.16
N ILE A 125 2.38 2.68 2.96
CA ILE A 125 1.96 3.58 1.88
C ILE A 125 0.48 3.94 1.95
N PHE A 126 -0.27 3.29 2.85
CA PHE A 126 -1.72 3.46 2.98
C PHE A 126 -2.10 4.67 3.84
N GLY A 127 -3.37 5.05 3.77
CA GLY A 127 -3.84 6.33 4.28
C GLY A 127 -4.15 6.35 5.77
N ASP A 128 -3.78 7.46 6.41
CA ASP A 128 -4.35 7.99 7.66
C ASP A 128 -4.05 9.50 7.72
N HIS A 129 -4.38 10.17 8.82
CA HIS A 129 -4.22 11.61 8.96
C HIS A 129 -2.98 12.03 9.76
N SER A 130 -2.01 11.15 9.97
CA SER A 130 -0.81 11.49 10.75
C SER A 130 0.02 12.60 10.10
N ASP A 131 0.12 12.61 8.77
CA ASP A 131 0.80 13.66 8.03
C ASP A 131 0.07 15.00 8.12
N ILE A 132 -1.27 15.00 8.01
CA ILE A 132 -2.12 16.17 8.10
C ILE A 132 -1.99 16.85 9.47
N TYR A 133 -2.12 16.07 10.52
CA TYR A 133 -2.04 16.59 11.90
C TYR A 133 -0.68 17.19 12.25
N ASN A 134 0.40 16.68 11.68
CA ASN A 134 1.73 17.29 11.83
C ASN A 134 1.81 18.69 11.24
N CYS A 135 0.95 19.06 10.28
CA CYS A 135 0.92 20.37 9.65
C CYS A 135 -0.03 21.37 10.32
N ARG A 136 -0.79 20.99 11.35
CA ARG A 136 -1.82 21.84 11.99
C ARG A 136 -1.31 23.17 12.57
N GLN A 137 -0.01 23.28 12.79
CA GLN A 137 0.63 24.48 13.35
C GLN A 137 1.25 25.39 12.28
N THR A 138 1.20 25.04 11.00
CA THR A 138 1.89 25.78 9.93
C THR A 138 1.21 27.09 9.53
N GLY A 139 -0.01 27.33 10.01
CA GLY A 139 -0.80 28.52 9.66
C GLY A 139 -1.53 28.40 8.31
N TRP A 140 -1.60 27.21 7.73
CA TRP A 140 -2.41 26.94 6.55
C TRP A 140 -3.87 26.70 6.93
N GLY A 141 -4.81 27.24 6.11
CA GLY A 141 -6.20 26.77 6.16
C GLY A 141 -6.25 25.30 5.76
N MET A 142 -7.07 24.50 6.44
CA MET A 142 -7.10 23.04 6.23
C MET A 142 -8.53 22.58 5.96
N ILE A 143 -8.79 22.14 4.72
CA ILE A 143 -10.09 21.63 4.28
C ILE A 143 -10.01 20.11 4.05
N ALA A 144 -10.86 19.36 4.79
CA ALA A 144 -11.05 17.92 4.67
C ALA A 144 -12.21 17.60 3.72
N THR A 145 -12.05 16.57 2.90
CA THR A 145 -13.11 16.06 2.01
C THR A 145 -13.28 14.55 2.15
N ALA A 146 -14.52 14.08 2.08
CA ALA A 146 -14.89 12.71 2.37
C ALA A 146 -15.07 11.82 1.12
N SER A 147 -15.45 12.39 -0.01
CA SER A 147 -15.77 11.67 -1.24
C SER A 147 -15.15 12.32 -2.46
N VAL A 148 -15.10 11.59 -3.58
CA VAL A 148 -14.60 12.11 -4.86
C VAL A 148 -15.39 13.36 -5.31
N GLN A 149 -16.71 13.40 -5.03
CA GLN A 149 -17.52 14.59 -5.33
C GLN A 149 -17.14 15.76 -4.45
N GLU A 150 -16.94 15.56 -3.14
CA GLU A 150 -16.48 16.62 -2.26
C GLU A 150 -15.09 17.15 -2.64
N VAL A 151 -14.19 16.25 -3.08
CA VAL A 151 -12.88 16.66 -3.61
C VAL A 151 -13.05 17.61 -4.79
N MET A 152 -13.92 17.28 -5.76
CA MET A 152 -14.21 18.15 -6.91
C MET A 152 -14.76 19.52 -6.48
N ASP A 153 -15.67 19.53 -5.51
CA ASP A 153 -16.40 20.75 -5.12
C ASP A 153 -15.57 21.64 -4.16
N LEU A 154 -14.97 21.06 -3.12
CA LEU A 154 -14.31 21.82 -2.06
C LEU A 154 -12.85 22.16 -2.35
N ALA A 155 -12.20 21.49 -3.30
CA ALA A 155 -10.92 21.95 -3.82
C ALA A 155 -11.02 23.36 -4.38
N ALA A 156 -12.13 23.71 -5.04
CA ALA A 156 -12.40 25.06 -5.53
C ALA A 156 -12.54 26.06 -4.38
N VAL A 157 -13.20 25.69 -3.28
CA VAL A 157 -13.31 26.52 -2.08
C VAL A 157 -11.92 26.83 -1.51
N ALA A 158 -11.01 25.87 -1.48
CA ALA A 158 -9.64 26.08 -1.00
C ALA A 158 -8.90 27.15 -1.83
N HIS A 159 -8.94 27.05 -3.16
CA HIS A 159 -8.31 28.02 -4.06
C HIS A 159 -8.94 29.42 -3.97
N LEU A 160 -10.27 29.49 -4.00
CA LEU A 160 -11.01 30.77 -3.92
C LEU A 160 -10.75 31.48 -2.58
N SER A 161 -10.77 30.70 -1.48
CA SER A 161 -10.50 31.23 -0.15
C SER A 161 -9.05 31.68 0.01
N ALA A 162 -8.10 30.93 -0.57
CA ALA A 162 -6.68 31.30 -0.55
C ALA A 162 -6.45 32.64 -1.25
N ILE A 163 -7.04 32.85 -2.44
CA ILE A 163 -6.94 34.12 -3.19
C ILE A 163 -7.53 35.26 -2.38
N LYS A 164 -8.75 35.12 -1.87
CA LYS A 164 -9.47 36.17 -1.18
C LYS A 164 -8.85 36.59 0.15
N ALA A 165 -8.52 35.60 0.99
CA ALA A 165 -7.98 35.83 2.31
C ALA A 165 -6.46 36.07 2.33
N ARG A 166 -5.75 35.72 1.25
CA ARG A 166 -4.28 35.69 1.21
C ARG A 166 -3.73 34.85 2.36
N VAL A 167 -4.32 33.65 2.54
CA VAL A 167 -3.89 32.59 3.46
C VAL A 167 -3.73 31.33 2.63
N PRO A 168 -2.61 30.62 2.70
CA PRO A 168 -2.45 29.37 1.95
C PRO A 168 -3.38 28.30 2.49
N PHE A 169 -3.79 27.36 1.63
CA PHE A 169 -4.68 26.25 1.99
C PHE A 169 -4.06 24.91 1.70
N MET A 170 -4.31 23.96 2.60
CA MET A 170 -4.15 22.54 2.41
C MET A 170 -5.52 21.91 2.26
N HIS A 171 -5.85 21.45 1.05
CA HIS A 171 -6.98 20.61 0.76
C HIS A 171 -6.54 19.15 0.83
N PHE A 172 -7.17 18.34 1.67
CA PHE A 172 -6.77 16.95 1.86
C PHE A 172 -7.95 15.98 1.83
N PHE A 173 -7.64 14.77 1.43
CA PHE A 173 -8.56 13.64 1.36
C PHE A 173 -7.79 12.35 1.61
N ASP A 174 -8.50 11.29 1.97
CA ASP A 174 -7.88 10.04 2.37
C ASP A 174 -7.15 9.35 1.22
N GLY A 175 -5.87 9.08 1.43
CA GLY A 175 -5.05 8.32 0.50
C GLY A 175 -5.59 6.89 0.33
N PHE A 176 -5.52 6.37 -0.88
CA PHE A 176 -6.11 5.13 -1.37
C PHE A 176 -7.64 5.07 -1.31
N ARG A 177 -8.27 5.45 -0.19
CA ARG A 177 -9.74 5.44 -0.09
C ARG A 177 -10.35 6.43 -1.07
N THR A 178 -10.28 7.72 -0.80
CA THR A 178 -10.82 8.75 -1.70
C THR A 178 -9.93 8.98 -2.93
N SER A 179 -8.61 8.95 -2.75
CA SER A 179 -7.67 9.28 -3.83
C SER A 179 -7.72 8.31 -5.02
N HIS A 180 -8.06 7.04 -4.78
CA HIS A 180 -8.16 5.97 -5.79
C HIS A 180 -9.57 5.39 -5.92
N GLU A 181 -10.55 5.93 -5.21
CA GLU A 181 -11.95 5.60 -5.43
C GLU A 181 -12.40 6.11 -6.78
N ILE A 182 -12.89 5.23 -7.63
CA ILE A 182 -13.51 5.61 -8.91
C ILE A 182 -15.00 5.85 -8.69
N ALA A 183 -15.48 7.03 -9.03
CA ALA A 183 -16.87 7.39 -8.86
C ALA A 183 -17.37 8.26 -10.03
N LYS A 184 -18.69 8.26 -10.22
CA LYS A 184 -19.38 9.20 -11.11
C LYS A 184 -19.62 10.50 -10.36
N VAL A 185 -19.02 11.58 -10.85
CA VAL A 185 -19.13 12.90 -10.24
C VAL A 185 -19.61 13.96 -11.23
N GLU A 186 -20.29 14.95 -10.71
CA GLU A 186 -20.62 16.16 -11.45
C GLU A 186 -19.40 17.06 -11.52
N GLN A 187 -18.89 17.30 -12.71
CA GLN A 187 -17.73 18.13 -12.95
C GLN A 187 -18.12 19.60 -13.05
N MET A 188 -17.42 20.46 -12.32
CA MET A 188 -17.61 21.92 -12.39
C MET A 188 -17.03 22.50 -13.67
N ASP A 189 -17.75 23.47 -14.27
CA ASP A 189 -17.29 24.21 -15.45
C ASP A 189 -16.28 25.29 -15.04
N TYR A 190 -15.16 25.41 -15.75
CA TYR A 190 -14.15 26.45 -15.52
C TYR A 190 -14.74 27.87 -15.66
N GLU A 191 -15.72 28.10 -16.55
CA GLU A 191 -16.35 29.40 -16.72
C GLU A 191 -17.23 29.78 -15.52
N ASP A 192 -17.81 28.80 -14.82
CA ASP A 192 -18.54 29.08 -13.58
C ASP A 192 -17.58 29.34 -12.41
N LEU A 193 -16.48 28.60 -12.30
CA LEU A 193 -15.42 28.83 -11.30
C LEU A 193 -14.79 30.22 -11.49
N LYS A 194 -14.51 30.63 -12.71
CA LYS A 194 -13.93 31.91 -13.06
C LYS A 194 -14.75 33.11 -12.57
N LYS A 195 -16.08 32.97 -12.53
CA LYS A 195 -17.00 34.04 -12.03
C LYS A 195 -16.91 34.24 -10.52
N LEU A 196 -16.44 33.22 -9.77
CA LEU A 196 -16.31 33.26 -8.32
C LEU A 196 -14.98 33.87 -7.86
N VAL A 197 -14.01 34.03 -8.76
CA VAL A 197 -12.71 34.60 -8.40
C VAL A 197 -12.88 36.06 -7.97
N ASP A 198 -12.33 36.40 -6.80
CA ASP A 198 -12.20 37.80 -6.35
C ASP A 198 -10.98 38.42 -7.04
N TYR A 199 -11.22 39.08 -8.19
CA TYR A 199 -10.16 39.71 -9.00
C TYR A 199 -9.49 40.88 -8.29
N ASP A 200 -10.20 41.61 -7.44
CA ASP A 200 -9.59 42.69 -6.67
C ASP A 200 -8.56 42.14 -5.67
N ALA A 201 -8.87 41.01 -5.03
CA ALA A 201 -7.93 40.31 -4.16
C ALA A 201 -6.75 39.72 -4.92
N LEU A 202 -6.99 39.17 -6.11
CA LEU A 202 -5.93 38.64 -6.98
C LEU A 202 -4.99 39.74 -7.47
N ASP A 203 -5.53 40.88 -7.88
CA ASP A 203 -4.76 42.04 -8.31
C ASP A 203 -3.97 42.66 -7.14
N ALA A 204 -4.57 42.71 -5.95
CA ALA A 204 -3.87 43.11 -4.72
C ALA A 204 -2.72 42.14 -4.35
N PHE A 205 -2.89 40.85 -4.56
CA PHE A 205 -1.80 39.87 -4.40
C PHE A 205 -0.66 40.13 -5.37
N ARG A 206 -0.96 40.33 -6.65
CA ARG A 206 0.03 40.60 -7.70
C ARG A 206 0.73 41.93 -7.53
N ALA A 207 0.02 42.96 -7.03
CA ALA A 207 0.62 44.27 -6.69
C ALA A 207 1.64 44.16 -5.54
N HIS A 208 1.53 43.14 -4.68
CA HIS A 208 2.50 42.83 -3.61
C HIS A 208 3.58 41.82 -4.04
N ALA A 209 3.65 41.47 -5.32
CA ALA A 209 4.71 40.59 -5.81
C ALA A 209 6.06 41.33 -5.84
N LEU A 210 7.15 40.62 -5.69
CA LEU A 210 8.50 41.13 -5.86
C LEU A 210 8.67 41.66 -7.29
N ASN A 211 8.87 42.99 -7.41
CA ASN A 211 9.05 43.65 -8.69
C ASN A 211 10.11 44.75 -8.58
N PRO A 212 11.17 44.73 -9.40
CA PRO A 212 12.20 45.76 -9.38
C PRO A 212 11.70 47.18 -9.64
N GLU A 213 10.57 47.36 -10.35
CA GLU A 213 9.96 48.66 -10.58
C GLU A 213 9.26 49.21 -9.33
N HIS A 214 8.86 48.34 -8.41
CA HIS A 214 8.27 48.65 -7.13
C HIS A 214 8.96 47.83 -6.04
N PRO A 215 10.23 48.13 -5.70
CA PRO A 215 11.07 47.29 -4.87
C PRO A 215 10.55 47.19 -3.45
N MET A 216 10.53 45.97 -2.92
CA MET A 216 10.22 45.63 -1.54
C MET A 216 11.11 44.52 -1.01
N LEU A 217 11.15 44.35 0.31
CA LEU A 217 11.88 43.28 1.00
C LEU A 217 10.90 42.42 1.79
N ARG A 218 11.07 41.11 1.69
CA ARG A 218 10.42 40.10 2.54
C ARG A 218 11.44 39.23 3.24
N ALA A 219 10.94 38.34 4.10
CA ALA A 219 11.76 37.39 4.84
C ALA A 219 12.88 38.05 5.64
N THR A 220 12.59 39.20 6.22
CA THR A 220 13.55 40.01 7.02
C THR A 220 13.89 39.30 8.34
N VAL A 221 15.01 39.71 8.95
CA VAL A 221 15.34 39.35 10.33
C VAL A 221 14.67 40.38 11.25
N GLN A 222 13.94 39.89 12.24
CA GLN A 222 13.28 40.72 13.25
C GLN A 222 13.87 40.49 14.62
N ASN A 223 14.02 41.57 15.39
CA ASN A 223 14.47 41.50 16.76
C ASN A 223 13.37 40.92 17.69
N PRO A 224 13.74 40.36 18.84
CA PRO A 224 12.79 39.72 19.77
C PRO A 224 11.74 40.70 20.34
N ASP A 225 12.00 42.01 20.34
CA ASP A 225 11.12 43.06 20.83
C ASP A 225 9.94 43.38 19.90
N ILE A 226 9.99 42.92 18.63
CA ILE A 226 8.92 43.18 17.63
C ILE A 226 8.35 41.90 17.02
N PHE A 227 9.07 40.82 17.00
CA PHE A 227 8.64 39.57 16.34
C PHE A 227 7.26 39.07 16.82
N PHE A 228 7.02 39.14 18.13
CA PHE A 228 5.77 38.69 18.73
C PHE A 228 4.57 39.55 18.26
N GLN A 229 4.71 40.87 18.25
CA GLN A 229 3.68 41.80 17.80
C GLN A 229 3.32 41.61 16.34
N VAL A 230 4.31 41.35 15.47
CA VAL A 230 4.07 41.06 14.05
C VAL A 230 3.33 39.71 13.88
N ARG A 231 3.66 38.69 14.70
CA ARG A 231 2.91 37.44 14.69
C ARG A 231 1.46 37.59 15.14
N GLU A 232 1.20 38.42 16.16
CA GLU A 232 -0.17 38.69 16.66
C GLU A 232 -1.01 39.53 15.68
N ALA A 233 -0.37 40.33 14.81
CA ALA A 233 -1.08 41.13 13.82
C ALA A 233 -1.90 40.30 12.81
N ASN A 234 -1.57 39.03 12.64
CA ASN A 234 -2.31 38.10 11.76
C ASN A 234 -3.61 37.56 12.38
N ASN A 235 -3.89 37.83 13.67
CA ASN A 235 -5.05 37.25 14.36
C ASN A 235 -6.39 37.60 13.69
N THR A 236 -6.52 38.83 13.13
CA THR A 236 -7.73 39.24 12.43
C THR A 236 -7.98 38.50 11.14
N ASP A 237 -6.92 38.09 10.42
CA ASP A 237 -7.03 37.31 9.18
C ASP A 237 -7.59 35.93 9.45
N TYR A 238 -7.05 35.29 10.48
CA TYR A 238 -7.53 33.93 10.87
C TYR A 238 -8.91 33.96 11.53
N ALA A 239 -9.27 35.07 12.21
CA ALA A 239 -10.62 35.24 12.76
C ALA A 239 -11.69 35.40 11.67
N ASN A 240 -11.33 36.03 10.55
CA ASN A 240 -12.23 36.26 9.41
C ASN A 240 -12.27 35.08 8.42
N LEU A 241 -11.30 34.17 8.49
CA LEU A 241 -11.15 33.09 7.50
C LEU A 241 -12.35 32.16 7.44
N PRO A 242 -12.99 31.75 8.57
CA PRO A 242 -14.20 30.94 8.54
C PRO A 242 -15.34 31.56 7.76
N ASP A 243 -15.52 32.89 7.84
CA ASP A 243 -16.55 33.64 7.07
C ASP A 243 -16.27 33.59 5.56
N VAL A 244 -15.01 33.68 5.17
CA VAL A 244 -14.60 33.59 3.76
C VAL A 244 -14.87 32.19 3.22
N VAL A 245 -14.48 31.15 3.95
CA VAL A 245 -14.68 29.75 3.56
C VAL A 245 -16.18 29.42 3.48
N GLU A 246 -16.94 29.77 4.50
CA GLU A 246 -18.40 29.55 4.52
C GLU A 246 -19.09 30.27 3.35
N GLY A 247 -18.64 31.48 3.04
CA GLY A 247 -19.15 32.25 1.89
C GLY A 247 -18.92 31.55 0.56
N TYR A 248 -17.73 30.98 0.33
CA TYR A 248 -17.46 30.22 -0.88
C TYR A 248 -18.14 28.84 -0.88
N MET A 249 -18.27 28.17 0.26
CA MET A 249 -19.08 26.95 0.37
C MET A 249 -20.53 27.23 -0.04
N ALA A 250 -21.10 28.35 0.39
CA ALA A 250 -22.45 28.73 -0.02
C ALA A 250 -22.55 29.04 -1.54
N GLU A 251 -21.54 29.66 -2.16
CA GLU A 251 -21.53 29.86 -3.63
C GLU A 251 -21.42 28.57 -4.40
N ILE A 252 -20.56 27.63 -3.96
CA ILE A 252 -20.44 26.29 -4.55
C ILE A 252 -21.75 25.49 -4.36
N SER A 253 -22.38 25.60 -3.19
CA SER A 253 -23.72 25.01 -2.93
C SER A 253 -24.78 25.48 -3.91
N LYS A 254 -24.79 26.78 -4.25
CA LYS A 254 -25.71 27.33 -5.26
C LYS A 254 -25.49 26.79 -6.67
N ILE A 255 -24.23 26.53 -7.03
CA ILE A 255 -23.87 26.00 -8.36
C ILE A 255 -24.21 24.52 -8.46
N THR A 256 -23.83 23.75 -7.44
CA THR A 256 -23.91 22.28 -7.44
C THR A 256 -25.26 21.75 -6.97
N GLY A 257 -25.97 22.49 -6.13
CA GLY A 257 -27.17 22.06 -5.42
C GLY A 257 -26.87 21.14 -4.22
N ARG A 258 -25.60 20.94 -3.85
CA ARG A 258 -25.17 20.22 -2.65
C ARG A 258 -24.85 21.24 -1.55
N GLU A 259 -25.30 20.97 -0.34
CA GLU A 259 -25.14 21.90 0.79
C GLU A 259 -23.83 21.65 1.53
N TYR A 260 -22.97 22.68 1.58
CA TYR A 260 -21.66 22.64 2.24
C TYR A 260 -21.55 23.75 3.29
N HIS A 261 -21.08 23.36 4.47
CA HIS A 261 -20.72 24.22 5.59
C HIS A 261 -19.35 23.80 6.14
N ILE A 262 -18.69 24.67 6.91
CA ILE A 262 -17.45 24.32 7.59
C ILE A 262 -17.63 23.17 8.60
N PHE A 263 -18.85 23.00 9.12
CA PHE A 263 -19.32 21.85 9.90
C PHE A 263 -20.70 21.46 9.38
N ASN A 264 -20.81 20.25 8.79
CA ASN A 264 -22.08 19.72 8.31
C ASN A 264 -22.66 18.75 9.33
N TYR A 265 -23.86 19.08 9.83
CA TYR A 265 -24.60 18.17 10.69
C TYR A 265 -25.50 17.25 9.87
N TYR A 266 -25.50 15.96 10.20
CA TYR A 266 -26.35 14.95 9.59
C TYR A 266 -27.04 14.08 10.65
N GLY A 267 -28.33 13.78 10.50
CA GLY A 267 -29.08 12.86 11.38
C GLY A 267 -30.29 13.49 12.10
N ALA A 268 -30.67 12.92 13.22
CA ALA A 268 -31.86 13.36 13.96
C ALA A 268 -31.67 14.79 14.49
N PRO A 269 -32.64 15.72 14.28
CA PRO A 269 -32.52 17.10 14.78
C PRO A 269 -32.53 17.20 16.31
N ASP A 270 -33.00 16.15 16.98
CA ASP A 270 -33.01 15.99 18.44
C ASP A 270 -32.08 14.86 18.89
N ALA A 271 -30.97 14.65 18.19
CA ALA A 271 -29.98 13.62 18.55
C ALA A 271 -29.42 13.81 19.96
N GLU A 272 -29.29 12.70 20.66
CA GLU A 272 -28.71 12.64 22.00
C GLU A 272 -27.25 12.16 21.97
N ARG A 273 -26.87 11.46 20.91
CA ARG A 273 -25.52 10.91 20.69
C ARG A 273 -25.02 11.34 19.31
N VAL A 274 -23.82 11.90 19.26
CA VAL A 274 -23.23 12.43 18.03
C VAL A 274 -21.81 11.89 17.86
N ILE A 275 -21.46 11.46 16.65
CA ILE A 275 -20.06 11.24 16.27
C ILE A 275 -19.55 12.52 15.57
N VAL A 276 -18.30 12.88 15.83
CA VAL A 276 -17.56 13.94 15.11
C VAL A 276 -16.38 13.30 14.41
N ALA A 277 -16.25 13.51 13.11
CA ALA A 277 -15.13 13.00 12.31
C ALA A 277 -14.89 13.83 11.06
N MET A 278 -13.80 13.54 10.32
CA MET A 278 -13.51 14.09 9.00
C MET A 278 -12.96 13.02 8.07
N GLY A 279 -12.99 13.27 6.75
CA GLY A 279 -12.50 12.34 5.74
C GLY A 279 -13.48 11.24 5.37
N SER A 280 -13.00 10.18 4.73
CA SER A 280 -13.84 9.17 4.04
C SER A 280 -14.78 8.36 4.93
N VAL A 281 -14.52 8.30 6.23
CA VAL A 281 -15.41 7.61 7.19
C VAL A 281 -16.79 8.28 7.28
N SER A 282 -16.89 9.56 6.90
CA SER A 282 -18.12 10.35 7.01
C SER A 282 -19.30 9.69 6.29
N THR A 283 -19.11 9.20 5.10
CA THR A 283 -20.16 8.57 4.31
C THR A 283 -20.63 7.23 4.89
N CYS A 284 -19.74 6.46 5.50
CA CYS A 284 -20.09 5.26 6.26
C CYS A 284 -20.90 5.61 7.53
N ILE A 285 -20.52 6.68 8.23
CA ILE A 285 -21.23 7.15 9.43
C ILE A 285 -22.66 7.56 9.06
N GLU A 286 -22.86 8.27 7.93
CA GLU A 286 -24.18 8.66 7.46
C GLU A 286 -25.10 7.45 7.22
N GLU A 287 -24.61 6.37 6.58
CA GLU A 287 -25.39 5.13 6.38
C GLU A 287 -25.81 4.52 7.71
N VAL A 288 -24.91 4.50 8.71
CA VAL A 288 -25.23 3.98 10.05
C VAL A 288 -26.22 4.87 10.78
N VAL A 289 -26.10 6.20 10.66
CA VAL A 289 -27.04 7.17 11.23
C VAL A 289 -28.44 6.95 10.67
N ASP A 290 -28.59 6.81 9.35
CA ASP A 290 -29.87 6.50 8.71
C ASP A 290 -30.47 5.20 9.26
N HIS A 291 -29.65 4.15 9.33
CA HIS A 291 -30.08 2.85 9.83
C HIS A 291 -30.57 2.88 11.30
N LEU A 292 -29.79 3.53 12.17
CA LEU A 292 -30.14 3.62 13.61
C LEU A 292 -31.36 4.51 13.82
N ASN A 293 -31.46 5.64 13.13
CA ASN A 293 -32.61 6.52 13.22
C ASN A 293 -33.89 5.87 12.67
N ALA A 294 -33.80 5.03 11.62
CA ALA A 294 -34.93 4.23 11.15
C ALA A 294 -35.41 3.20 12.19
N LYS A 295 -34.56 2.79 13.12
CA LYS A 295 -34.93 1.96 14.28
C LYS A 295 -35.46 2.76 15.48
N GLY A 296 -35.55 4.08 15.36
CA GLY A 296 -36.06 4.98 16.40
C GLY A 296 -35.01 5.48 17.39
N GLU A 297 -33.72 5.29 17.07
CA GLU A 297 -32.61 5.86 17.83
C GLU A 297 -32.46 7.36 17.50
N LYS A 298 -31.92 8.12 18.44
CA LYS A 298 -31.67 9.55 18.28
C LYS A 298 -30.19 9.81 18.14
N VAL A 299 -29.66 9.58 16.95
CA VAL A 299 -28.24 9.71 16.66
C VAL A 299 -27.98 10.71 15.54
N GLY A 300 -26.81 11.32 15.57
CA GLY A 300 -26.34 12.26 14.56
C GLY A 300 -24.85 12.17 14.34
N PHE A 301 -24.41 12.85 13.32
CA PHE A 301 -23.03 12.97 12.88
C PHE A 301 -22.70 14.44 12.59
N LEU A 302 -21.54 14.90 12.99
CA LEU A 302 -21.01 16.22 12.66
C LEU A 302 -19.72 16.05 11.86
N GLN A 303 -19.77 16.30 10.57
CA GLN A 303 -18.61 16.28 9.68
C GLN A 303 -17.82 17.57 9.77
N VAL A 304 -16.51 17.46 9.91
CA VAL A 304 -15.59 18.60 9.91
C VAL A 304 -15.01 18.78 8.51
N HIS A 305 -15.36 19.87 7.82
CA HIS A 305 -14.75 20.27 6.56
C HIS A 305 -13.59 21.23 6.77
N LEU A 306 -13.77 22.30 7.57
CA LEU A 306 -12.69 23.22 7.91
C LEU A 306 -12.07 22.85 9.26
N TYR A 307 -10.93 22.17 9.22
CA TYR A 307 -10.20 21.77 10.41
C TYR A 307 -9.37 22.94 11.00
N ARG A 308 -8.80 23.79 10.14
CA ARG A 308 -8.05 25.01 10.55
C ARG A 308 -8.44 26.21 9.69
N PRO A 309 -8.74 27.36 10.32
CA PRO A 309 -8.94 27.54 11.77
C PRO A 309 -10.19 26.79 12.26
N PHE A 310 -10.14 26.31 13.52
CA PHE A 310 -11.29 25.65 14.14
C PHE A 310 -12.23 26.71 14.76
N ASP A 311 -13.39 26.92 14.17
CA ASP A 311 -14.38 27.90 14.67
C ASP A 311 -15.25 27.26 15.77
N ILE A 312 -14.94 27.63 17.00
CA ILE A 312 -15.62 27.08 18.19
C ILE A 312 -17.11 27.42 18.19
N SER A 313 -17.49 28.64 17.81
CA SER A 313 -18.88 29.09 17.86
C SER A 313 -19.74 28.33 16.86
N ARG A 314 -19.29 28.23 15.61
CA ARG A 314 -20.00 27.46 14.58
C ARG A 314 -20.04 25.96 14.87
N PHE A 315 -18.97 25.42 15.45
CA PHE A 315 -18.96 24.03 15.89
C PHE A 315 -20.05 23.75 16.94
N VAL A 316 -20.14 24.60 17.97
CA VAL A 316 -21.14 24.46 19.04
C VAL A 316 -22.56 24.69 18.51
N ASP A 317 -22.75 25.66 17.61
CA ASP A 317 -24.04 26.00 17.02
C ASP A 317 -24.57 24.90 16.08
N ALA A 318 -23.66 24.15 15.42
CA ALA A 318 -24.02 23.04 14.55
C ALA A 318 -24.52 21.79 15.33
N LEU A 319 -24.21 21.68 16.63
CA LEU A 319 -24.64 20.55 17.45
C LEU A 319 -26.09 20.68 17.89
N PRO A 320 -26.90 19.61 17.85
CA PRO A 320 -28.24 19.58 18.45
C PRO A 320 -28.19 19.96 19.93
N LYS A 321 -29.14 20.74 20.39
CA LYS A 321 -29.22 21.17 21.81
C LYS A 321 -29.50 20.01 22.77
N THR A 322 -30.00 18.90 22.26
CA THR A 322 -30.34 17.67 22.98
C THR A 322 -29.17 16.71 23.20
N VAL A 323 -28.01 17.02 22.60
CA VAL A 323 -26.82 16.17 22.68
C VAL A 323 -26.38 15.97 24.15
N LYS A 324 -26.11 14.71 24.53
CA LYS A 324 -25.63 14.25 25.84
C LYS A 324 -24.26 13.61 25.81
N ALA A 325 -23.93 12.96 24.69
CA ALA A 325 -22.67 12.25 24.51
C ALA A 325 -22.13 12.43 23.09
N ILE A 326 -20.80 12.63 23.00
CA ILE A 326 -20.07 12.85 21.74
C ILE A 326 -18.88 11.90 21.70
N ALA A 327 -18.72 11.18 20.60
CA ALA A 327 -17.49 10.47 20.26
C ALA A 327 -16.76 11.22 19.14
N VAL A 328 -15.49 11.47 19.34
CA VAL A 328 -14.63 12.07 18.32
C VAL A 328 -13.74 10.98 17.76
N LEU A 329 -13.78 10.78 16.44
CA LEU A 329 -12.98 9.76 15.77
C LEU A 329 -11.78 10.42 15.06
N ASP A 330 -10.60 10.03 15.52
CA ASP A 330 -9.32 10.44 14.95
C ASP A 330 -8.70 9.30 14.13
N ARG A 331 -8.34 9.56 12.87
CA ARG A 331 -7.63 8.61 12.01
C ARG A 331 -6.12 8.76 12.18
N THR A 332 -5.67 8.71 13.42
CA THR A 332 -4.26 8.84 13.81
C THR A 332 -4.05 8.29 15.22
N LYS A 333 -2.78 8.18 15.60
CA LYS A 333 -2.37 7.93 16.98
C LYS A 333 -1.23 8.88 17.32
N GLU A 334 -1.51 9.89 18.16
CA GLU A 334 -0.49 10.81 18.67
C GLU A 334 0.17 10.24 19.91
N MET A 335 1.39 9.70 19.76
CA MET A 335 2.12 9.06 20.84
C MET A 335 2.45 10.05 21.97
N GLY A 336 2.13 9.66 23.23
CA GLY A 336 2.43 10.46 24.41
C GLY A 336 1.51 11.65 24.65
N SER A 337 0.50 11.88 23.81
CA SER A 337 -0.51 12.90 24.00
C SER A 337 -1.59 12.44 24.99
N THR A 338 -2.31 13.39 25.59
CA THR A 338 -3.48 13.12 26.46
C THR A 338 -4.74 12.75 25.67
N GLY A 339 -4.69 12.88 24.33
CA GLY A 339 -5.74 12.54 23.40
C GLY A 339 -5.30 12.84 21.97
N ASP A 340 -6.02 12.33 20.99
CA ASP A 340 -5.72 12.57 19.59
C ASP A 340 -6.20 13.98 19.14
N PRO A 341 -5.67 14.58 18.07
CA PRO A 341 -5.77 16.00 17.82
C PRO A 341 -7.19 16.57 17.67
N LEU A 342 -8.08 15.92 16.91
CA LEU A 342 -9.46 16.41 16.75
C LEU A 342 -10.24 16.28 18.07
N TYR A 343 -10.04 15.18 18.81
CA TYR A 343 -10.64 15.01 20.12
C TYR A 343 -10.25 16.14 21.08
N LEU A 344 -8.97 16.53 21.10
CA LEU A 344 -8.50 17.62 21.95
C LEU A 344 -9.11 18.98 21.56
N ASP A 345 -9.23 19.25 20.25
CA ASP A 345 -9.88 20.47 19.76
C ASP A 345 -11.36 20.52 20.14
N VAL A 346 -12.08 19.41 20.02
CA VAL A 346 -13.48 19.28 20.44
C VAL A 346 -13.64 19.45 21.97
N CYS A 347 -12.77 18.81 22.76
CA CYS A 347 -12.75 19.01 24.21
C CYS A 347 -12.54 20.50 24.58
N ALA A 348 -11.62 21.19 23.90
CA ALA A 348 -11.38 22.61 24.12
C ALA A 348 -12.60 23.47 23.73
N ALA A 349 -13.26 23.15 22.62
CA ALA A 349 -14.47 23.84 22.16
C ALA A 349 -15.64 23.65 23.14
N LEU A 350 -15.76 22.49 23.75
CA LEU A 350 -16.87 22.12 24.65
C LEU A 350 -16.55 22.30 26.15
N ARG A 351 -15.41 22.90 26.51
CA ARG A 351 -15.00 23.09 27.92
C ARG A 351 -16.06 23.75 28.81
N GLY A 352 -17.00 24.51 28.25
CA GLY A 352 -18.11 25.15 28.96
C GLY A 352 -19.34 24.24 29.15
N ARG A 353 -19.34 23.03 28.58
CA ARG A 353 -20.45 22.07 28.58
C ARG A 353 -20.10 20.85 29.44
N ALA A 354 -20.00 21.08 30.78
CA ALA A 354 -19.70 20.01 31.74
C ALA A 354 -20.79 18.90 31.81
N ASP A 355 -21.93 19.15 31.22
CA ASP A 355 -23.04 18.20 31.07
C ASP A 355 -22.83 17.17 29.94
N LEU A 356 -21.90 17.43 29.03
CA LEU A 356 -21.61 16.55 27.91
C LEU A 356 -20.52 15.52 28.24
N LYS A 357 -20.77 14.25 27.87
CA LYS A 357 -19.76 13.21 27.85
C LYS A 357 -19.01 13.28 26.50
N VAL A 358 -17.74 13.56 26.52
CA VAL A 358 -16.91 13.59 25.30
C VAL A 358 -15.85 12.51 25.39
N VAL A 359 -15.82 11.59 24.44
CA VAL A 359 -14.84 10.50 24.35
C VAL A 359 -14.14 10.49 23.01
N GLY A 360 -12.86 10.13 22.99
CA GLY A 360 -12.06 9.97 21.78
C GLY A 360 -11.96 8.50 21.38
N GLY A 361 -11.85 8.27 20.08
CA GLY A 361 -11.64 6.95 19.50
C GLY A 361 -10.71 6.98 18.29
N ARG A 362 -9.93 5.94 18.11
CA ARG A 362 -8.99 5.76 16.99
C ARG A 362 -9.50 4.72 16.02
N TYR A 363 -9.29 4.97 14.72
CA TYR A 363 -9.74 4.09 13.65
C TYR A 363 -8.85 4.20 12.42
N GLY A 364 -8.89 3.21 11.55
CA GLY A 364 -8.51 3.30 10.15
C GLY A 364 -7.05 3.63 9.86
N LEU A 365 -6.12 3.46 10.82
CA LEU A 365 -4.69 3.69 10.58
C LEU A 365 -4.23 2.80 9.43
N SER A 366 -3.38 3.37 8.55
CA SER A 366 -2.85 2.64 7.39
C SER A 366 -3.95 2.01 6.52
N SER A 367 -5.05 2.73 6.30
CA SER A 367 -6.23 2.27 5.53
C SER A 367 -6.90 1.00 6.05
N LYS A 368 -6.72 0.64 7.34
CA LYS A 368 -7.52 -0.43 7.95
C LYS A 368 -8.99 -0.16 7.69
N ASP A 369 -9.72 -1.16 7.23
CA ASP A 369 -11.15 -1.00 6.89
C ASP A 369 -11.98 -0.56 8.09
N THR A 370 -12.96 0.31 7.85
CA THR A 370 -13.89 0.79 8.88
C THR A 370 -15.30 0.46 8.47
N THR A 371 -15.89 -0.52 9.13
CA THR A 371 -17.19 -1.10 8.76
C THR A 371 -18.36 -0.41 9.44
N PRO A 372 -19.58 -0.54 8.91
CA PRO A 372 -20.79 -0.07 9.58
C PRO A 372 -20.99 -0.65 10.99
N ALA A 373 -20.60 -1.91 11.21
CA ALA A 373 -20.70 -2.55 12.51
C ALA A 373 -19.80 -1.87 13.57
N GLN A 374 -18.61 -1.48 13.16
CA GLN A 374 -17.67 -0.74 14.01
C GLN A 374 -18.21 0.65 14.37
N ILE A 375 -18.81 1.35 13.41
CA ILE A 375 -19.45 2.65 13.69
C ILE A 375 -20.68 2.49 14.60
N ALA A 376 -21.48 1.45 14.39
CA ALA A 376 -22.61 1.15 15.30
C ALA A 376 -22.13 0.87 16.72
N ALA A 377 -20.99 0.19 16.90
CA ALA A 377 -20.37 -0.05 18.21
C ALA A 377 -19.97 1.26 18.91
N VAL A 378 -19.60 2.31 18.19
CA VAL A 378 -19.33 3.64 18.76
C VAL A 378 -20.63 4.23 19.35
N TYR A 379 -21.75 4.17 18.62
CA TYR A 379 -23.05 4.64 19.17
C TYR A 379 -23.51 3.81 20.35
N THR A 380 -23.27 2.50 20.35
CA THR A 380 -23.52 1.61 21.50
C THR A 380 -22.65 2.01 22.69
N ASN A 381 -21.39 2.35 22.49
CA ASN A 381 -20.52 2.86 23.56
C ASN A 381 -21.04 4.18 24.15
N LEU A 382 -21.50 5.11 23.31
CA LEU A 382 -22.08 6.39 23.73
C LEU A 382 -23.40 6.25 24.53
N ALA A 383 -24.09 5.12 24.42
CA ALA A 383 -25.30 4.84 25.19
C ALA A 383 -25.03 4.42 26.65
N LYS A 384 -23.79 4.09 26.98
CA LYS A 384 -23.42 3.68 28.35
C LYS A 384 -23.37 4.86 29.29
N ASP A 385 -23.59 4.56 30.58
CA ASP A 385 -23.46 5.57 31.65
C ASP A 385 -22.02 6.08 31.74
N GLU A 386 -21.05 5.22 31.53
CA GLU A 386 -19.63 5.53 31.46
C GLU A 386 -19.07 4.98 30.13
N PRO A 387 -19.12 5.77 29.07
CA PRO A 387 -18.57 5.34 27.80
C PRO A 387 -17.05 5.25 27.85
N LEU A 388 -16.49 4.19 27.25
CA LEU A 388 -15.05 4.00 27.16
C LEU A 388 -14.42 5.15 26.35
N ASN A 389 -13.40 5.76 26.93
CA ASN A 389 -12.59 6.81 26.28
C ASN A 389 -11.28 6.23 25.74
N SER A 390 -10.69 6.91 24.76
CA SER A 390 -9.47 6.47 24.07
C SER A 390 -9.61 5.09 23.42
N PHE A 391 -10.84 4.74 23.03
CA PHE A 391 -11.14 3.44 22.45
C PHE A 391 -10.56 3.26 21.04
N THR A 392 -10.52 2.00 20.58
CA THR A 392 -10.20 1.65 19.19
C THR A 392 -11.34 0.87 18.55
N ILE A 393 -11.48 0.99 17.24
CA ILE A 393 -12.33 0.14 16.40
C ILE A 393 -11.51 -0.44 15.24
N GLY A 394 -11.89 -1.60 14.73
CA GLY A 394 -11.24 -2.28 13.62
C GLY A 394 -10.03 -3.13 13.99
N ILE A 395 -9.69 -3.23 15.26
CA ILE A 395 -8.64 -4.12 15.79
C ILE A 395 -9.11 -4.81 17.09
N VAL A 396 -8.41 -5.85 17.47
CA VAL A 396 -8.61 -6.54 18.77
C VAL A 396 -7.44 -6.19 19.69
N ASP A 397 -7.67 -5.24 20.59
CA ASP A 397 -6.67 -4.84 21.61
C ASP A 397 -6.89 -5.64 22.89
N ASP A 398 -6.21 -6.75 23.00
CA ASP A 398 -6.20 -7.64 24.17
C ASP A 398 -5.10 -7.29 25.17
N VAL A 399 -4.30 -6.24 24.90
CA VAL A 399 -3.23 -5.75 25.77
C VAL A 399 -3.74 -4.63 26.69
N THR A 400 -4.36 -3.58 26.11
CA THR A 400 -4.89 -2.46 26.90
C THR A 400 -6.41 -2.48 26.99
N HIS A 401 -7.09 -3.41 26.31
CA HIS A 401 -8.54 -3.64 26.35
C HIS A 401 -9.37 -2.40 25.94
N LEU A 402 -8.88 -1.63 24.97
CA LEU A 402 -9.54 -0.40 24.49
C LEU A 402 -10.40 -0.63 23.24
N SER A 403 -10.44 -1.82 22.67
CA SER A 403 -11.29 -2.11 21.51
C SER A 403 -12.76 -2.22 21.89
N LEU A 404 -13.63 -1.58 21.10
CA LEU A 404 -15.07 -1.74 21.24
C LEU A 404 -15.52 -3.07 20.64
N PRO A 405 -16.38 -3.84 21.30
CA PRO A 405 -16.95 -5.07 20.75
C PRO A 405 -17.95 -4.76 19.64
N GLU A 406 -17.94 -5.56 18.58
CA GLU A 406 -18.90 -5.53 17.49
C GLU A 406 -20.06 -6.50 17.76
N GLU A 407 -21.32 -6.11 17.44
CA GLU A 407 -22.51 -6.95 17.63
C GLU A 407 -22.78 -7.90 16.46
N GLY A 408 -21.83 -7.99 15.51
CA GLY A 408 -21.92 -8.78 14.28
C GLY A 408 -21.96 -7.91 13.03
N PRO A 409 -21.90 -8.53 11.84
CA PRO A 409 -21.80 -7.79 10.59
C PRO A 409 -23.08 -7.00 10.29
N LEU A 410 -22.93 -5.77 9.81
CA LEU A 410 -24.01 -4.91 9.37
C LEU A 410 -23.82 -4.59 7.88
N TYR A 411 -24.83 -4.93 7.07
CA TYR A 411 -24.80 -4.71 5.62
C TYR A 411 -25.97 -3.83 5.19
N PHE A 412 -25.72 -2.91 4.28
CA PHE A 412 -26.74 -2.04 3.70
C PHE A 412 -26.95 -2.39 2.23
N ASN A 413 -28.23 -2.44 1.82
CA ASN A 413 -28.67 -2.66 0.44
C ASN A 413 -29.64 -1.55 0.01
N GLU A 414 -29.40 -0.32 0.45
CA GLU A 414 -30.27 0.81 0.12
C GLU A 414 -30.26 1.11 -1.38
N GLY A 415 -31.45 1.45 -1.94
CA GLY A 415 -31.56 1.84 -3.34
C GLY A 415 -31.27 0.76 -4.37
N GLY A 416 -31.33 -0.53 -3.99
CA GLY A 416 -31.04 -1.63 -4.91
C GLY A 416 -29.57 -1.71 -5.35
N VAL A 417 -28.64 -1.27 -4.49
CA VAL A 417 -27.22 -1.35 -4.76
C VAL A 417 -26.74 -2.80 -4.85
N VAL A 418 -26.14 -3.14 -5.97
CA VAL A 418 -25.49 -4.43 -6.23
C VAL A 418 -24.02 -4.31 -5.86
N SER A 419 -23.50 -5.28 -5.12
CA SER A 419 -22.11 -5.33 -4.68
C SER A 419 -21.39 -6.51 -5.34
N CYS A 420 -20.20 -6.25 -5.90
CA CYS A 420 -19.39 -7.25 -6.59
C CYS A 420 -17.97 -7.25 -6.03
N LYS A 421 -17.34 -8.44 -6.00
CA LYS A 421 -15.94 -8.58 -5.61
C LYS A 421 -15.19 -9.45 -6.61
N PHE A 422 -13.95 -9.06 -6.91
CA PHE A 422 -13.11 -9.78 -7.87
C PHE A 422 -11.75 -10.06 -7.24
N TRP A 423 -11.41 -11.34 -7.11
CA TRP A 423 -10.11 -11.80 -6.69
C TRP A 423 -9.21 -12.00 -7.91
N GLY A 424 -8.16 -11.23 -8.01
CA GLY A 424 -7.22 -11.24 -9.13
C GLY A 424 -5.78 -11.32 -8.68
N LEU A 425 -4.91 -11.56 -9.65
CA LEU A 425 -3.47 -11.61 -9.48
C LEU A 425 -2.85 -10.30 -9.98
N GLY A 426 -1.98 -9.68 -9.22
CA GLY A 426 -1.31 -8.45 -9.60
C GLY A 426 -0.62 -8.57 -10.96
N GLY A 427 -1.04 -7.76 -11.94
CA GLY A 427 -0.54 -7.79 -13.31
C GLY A 427 -1.38 -8.61 -14.29
N ASP A 428 -2.44 -9.30 -13.86
CA ASP A 428 -3.35 -10.04 -14.72
C ASP A 428 -4.33 -9.17 -15.54
N GLY A 429 -4.42 -7.88 -15.21
CA GLY A 429 -5.30 -6.91 -15.84
C GLY A 429 -6.68 -6.76 -15.21
N THR A 430 -6.99 -7.49 -14.14
CA THR A 430 -8.28 -7.43 -13.41
C THR A 430 -8.65 -6.03 -12.98
N VAL A 431 -7.72 -5.30 -12.36
CA VAL A 431 -7.95 -3.92 -11.90
C VAL A 431 -8.33 -3.00 -13.07
N GLY A 432 -7.62 -3.09 -14.21
CA GLY A 432 -7.91 -2.32 -15.40
C GLY A 432 -9.28 -2.64 -16.02
N ALA A 433 -9.65 -3.93 -16.06
CA ALA A 433 -10.95 -4.37 -16.55
C ALA A 433 -12.10 -3.85 -15.66
N ASN A 434 -11.91 -3.85 -14.35
CA ASN A 434 -12.90 -3.33 -13.41
C ASN A 434 -13.03 -1.80 -13.47
N HIS A 435 -11.92 -1.09 -13.69
CA HIS A 435 -11.96 0.34 -14.00
C HIS A 435 -12.81 0.62 -15.25
N ASP A 436 -12.56 -0.12 -16.35
CA ASP A 436 -13.34 0.02 -17.57
C ASP A 436 -14.82 -0.37 -17.38
N THR A 437 -15.10 -1.37 -16.56
CA THR A 437 -16.47 -1.79 -16.21
C THR A 437 -17.24 -0.65 -15.53
N VAL A 438 -16.62 0.01 -14.53
CA VAL A 438 -17.24 1.14 -13.84
C VAL A 438 -17.44 2.33 -14.80
N ALA A 439 -16.45 2.61 -15.66
CA ALA A 439 -16.58 3.66 -16.67
C ALA A 439 -17.74 3.37 -17.63
N ILE A 440 -17.85 2.15 -18.15
CA ILE A 440 -18.97 1.75 -19.02
C ILE A 440 -20.32 1.94 -18.32
N ILE A 441 -20.46 1.49 -17.07
CA ILE A 441 -21.72 1.65 -16.33
C ILE A 441 -22.04 3.14 -16.13
N ASN A 442 -21.09 3.93 -15.67
CA ASN A 442 -21.27 5.35 -15.37
C ASN A 442 -21.57 6.20 -16.61
N ASP A 443 -20.84 5.95 -17.72
CA ASP A 443 -20.91 6.81 -18.91
C ASP A 443 -22.11 6.48 -19.79
N HIS A 444 -22.62 5.23 -19.75
CA HIS A 444 -23.67 4.76 -20.64
C HIS A 444 -25.01 4.45 -19.93
N THR A 445 -25.09 4.63 -18.62
CA THR A 445 -26.33 4.43 -17.86
C THR A 445 -26.60 5.60 -16.91
N PRO A 446 -27.86 5.78 -16.46
CA PRO A 446 -28.14 6.73 -15.39
C PRO A 446 -27.63 6.29 -14.01
N LYS A 447 -27.15 5.05 -13.87
CA LYS A 447 -26.68 4.48 -12.60
C LYS A 447 -25.38 5.14 -12.12
N TYR A 448 -25.17 5.00 -10.83
CA TYR A 448 -23.91 5.33 -10.17
C TYR A 448 -23.12 4.05 -9.94
N ALA A 449 -21.87 4.03 -10.34
CA ALA A 449 -20.95 2.95 -10.04
C ALA A 449 -19.72 3.48 -9.33
N GLN A 450 -19.21 2.70 -8.37
CA GLN A 450 -18.05 2.98 -7.53
C GLN A 450 -17.11 1.78 -7.60
N ALA A 451 -15.82 2.02 -7.61
CA ALA A 451 -14.82 0.97 -7.43
C ALA A 451 -13.75 1.35 -6.41
N TYR A 452 -13.36 0.34 -5.64
CA TYR A 452 -12.17 0.33 -4.79
C TYR A 452 -11.26 -0.83 -5.14
N PHE A 453 -9.97 -0.66 -4.86
CA PHE A 453 -8.97 -1.71 -5.10
C PHE A 453 -8.11 -1.91 -3.86
N GLU A 454 -8.05 -3.15 -3.39
CA GLU A 454 -7.06 -3.59 -2.42
C GLU A 454 -5.83 -4.15 -3.16
N TYR A 455 -4.65 -3.83 -2.64
CA TYR A 455 -3.37 -4.30 -3.14
C TYR A 455 -2.59 -4.95 -2.02
N ASP A 456 -1.97 -6.10 -2.30
CA ASP A 456 -0.97 -6.69 -1.43
C ASP A 456 0.30 -5.82 -1.41
N ALA A 457 1.05 -5.86 -0.33
CA ALA A 457 2.36 -5.23 -0.21
C ALA A 457 3.39 -5.81 -1.21
N LYS A 458 3.16 -7.02 -1.74
CA LYS A 458 4.00 -7.69 -2.74
C LYS A 458 3.88 -7.03 -4.11
N LYS A 459 5.02 -6.64 -4.71
CA LYS A 459 5.04 -5.86 -5.96
C LYS A 459 4.51 -6.58 -7.18
N SER A 460 4.77 -7.90 -7.31
CA SER A 460 4.31 -8.68 -8.44
C SER A 460 3.56 -9.90 -7.99
N PHE A 461 2.48 -10.19 -8.72
CA PHE A 461 1.63 -11.32 -8.43
C PHE A 461 1.12 -11.34 -6.98
N GLY A 462 1.06 -10.16 -6.33
CA GLY A 462 0.32 -9.96 -5.09
C GLY A 462 -1.18 -10.12 -5.35
N ILE A 463 -1.92 -10.45 -4.31
CA ILE A 463 -3.36 -10.56 -4.40
C ILE A 463 -3.94 -9.16 -4.66
N THR A 464 -4.86 -9.06 -5.60
CA THR A 464 -5.68 -7.86 -5.80
C THR A 464 -7.14 -8.20 -5.57
N LYS A 465 -7.84 -7.34 -4.83
CA LYS A 465 -9.29 -7.46 -4.68
C LYS A 465 -9.93 -6.18 -5.20
N SER A 466 -10.84 -6.32 -6.16
CA SER A 466 -11.61 -5.18 -6.67
C SER A 466 -13.01 -5.24 -6.07
N HIS A 467 -13.46 -4.14 -5.49
CA HIS A 467 -14.78 -3.97 -4.90
C HIS A 467 -15.58 -3.01 -5.77
N LEU A 468 -16.65 -3.49 -6.37
CA LEU A 468 -17.53 -2.70 -7.21
C LEU A 468 -18.91 -2.61 -6.56
N ARG A 469 -19.49 -1.42 -6.60
CA ARG A 469 -20.90 -1.19 -6.27
C ARG A 469 -21.55 -0.40 -7.39
N PHE A 470 -22.79 -0.72 -7.71
CA PHE A 470 -23.57 0.07 -8.64
C PHE A 470 -25.06 0.03 -8.30
N GLY A 471 -25.77 1.14 -8.54
CA GLY A 471 -27.16 1.29 -8.17
C GLY A 471 -27.78 2.55 -8.77
N ASP A 472 -29.04 2.80 -8.41
CA ASP A 472 -29.79 3.94 -8.94
C ASP A 472 -29.58 5.23 -8.12
N VAL A 473 -28.83 5.15 -7.02
CA VAL A 473 -28.50 6.27 -6.12
C VAL A 473 -26.98 6.41 -5.97
N PRO A 474 -26.47 7.59 -5.61
CA PRO A 474 -25.05 7.76 -5.29
C PRO A 474 -24.60 6.78 -4.19
N ILE A 475 -23.45 6.16 -4.37
CA ILE A 475 -22.91 5.17 -3.44
C ILE A 475 -22.18 5.89 -2.31
N ARG A 476 -22.59 5.65 -1.07
CA ARG A 476 -21.97 6.22 0.15
C ARG A 476 -21.03 5.26 0.87
N SER A 477 -21.08 3.96 0.52
CA SER A 477 -20.33 2.90 1.20
C SER A 477 -18.85 3.02 0.95
N SER A 478 -18.10 3.63 1.89
CA SER A 478 -16.65 3.83 1.85
C SER A 478 -15.85 2.69 2.48
N TYR A 479 -16.42 1.51 2.62
CA TYR A 479 -15.84 0.28 3.17
C TYR A 479 -15.84 -0.83 2.14
N PHE A 480 -15.05 -1.88 2.38
CA PHE A 480 -14.91 -3.00 1.45
C PHE A 480 -16.19 -3.83 1.34
N VAL A 481 -16.38 -4.45 0.18
CA VAL A 481 -17.43 -5.46 -0.02
C VAL A 481 -17.00 -6.73 0.74
N LYS A 482 -17.67 -7.02 1.84
CA LYS A 482 -17.46 -8.26 2.61
C LYS A 482 -18.31 -9.41 2.06
N GLN A 483 -19.53 -9.11 1.58
CA GLN A 483 -20.39 -10.08 0.90
C GLN A 483 -20.95 -9.47 -0.39
N GLY A 484 -20.69 -10.11 -1.53
CA GLY A 484 -21.11 -9.68 -2.86
C GLY A 484 -22.31 -10.44 -3.39
N ASP A 485 -23.12 -9.77 -4.20
CA ASP A 485 -24.13 -10.41 -5.05
C ASP A 485 -23.46 -11.25 -6.16
N PHE A 486 -22.24 -10.82 -6.52
CA PHE A 486 -21.36 -11.50 -7.47
C PHE A 486 -19.93 -11.50 -6.93
N VAL A 487 -19.28 -12.66 -6.94
CA VAL A 487 -17.85 -12.80 -6.64
C VAL A 487 -17.18 -13.57 -7.78
N ALA A 488 -16.03 -13.05 -8.24
CA ALA A 488 -15.23 -13.73 -9.26
C ALA A 488 -13.85 -14.08 -8.70
N CYS A 489 -13.45 -15.34 -8.88
CA CYS A 489 -12.13 -15.85 -8.59
C CYS A 489 -11.36 -16.05 -9.91
N HIS A 490 -10.36 -15.20 -10.16
CA HIS A 490 -9.61 -15.20 -11.42
C HIS A 490 -8.44 -16.20 -11.45
N SER A 491 -8.08 -16.79 -10.30
CA SER A 491 -7.05 -17.83 -10.19
C SER A 491 -7.63 -19.08 -9.50
N PRO A 492 -7.58 -20.27 -10.10
CA PRO A 492 -8.16 -21.46 -9.50
C PRO A 492 -7.51 -21.83 -8.17
N THR A 493 -6.20 -21.57 -8.01
CA THR A 493 -5.45 -21.82 -6.77
C THR A 493 -5.97 -21.00 -5.58
N TYR A 494 -6.64 -19.88 -5.83
CA TYR A 494 -7.22 -19.07 -4.76
C TYR A 494 -8.43 -19.74 -4.10
N MET A 495 -9.15 -20.62 -4.83
CA MET A 495 -10.21 -21.43 -4.25
C MET A 495 -9.69 -22.50 -3.26
N GLU A 496 -8.40 -22.85 -3.35
CA GLU A 496 -7.74 -23.78 -2.41
C GLU A 496 -7.12 -23.04 -1.19
N GLN A 497 -6.82 -21.75 -1.36
CA GLN A 497 -6.05 -20.98 -0.39
C GLN A 497 -6.90 -20.04 0.48
N PHE A 498 -8.04 -19.58 -0.02
CA PHE A 498 -8.86 -18.54 0.62
C PHE A 498 -10.33 -18.96 0.74
N ASP A 499 -11.02 -18.40 1.73
CA ASP A 499 -12.45 -18.66 2.00
C ASP A 499 -13.33 -17.75 1.11
N ILE A 500 -13.37 -18.02 -0.21
CA ILE A 500 -14.03 -17.13 -1.19
C ILE A 500 -15.55 -17.31 -1.22
N ALA A 501 -16.05 -18.53 -1.05
CA ALA A 501 -17.49 -18.80 -1.09
C ALA A 501 -18.28 -18.10 0.04
N GLU A 502 -17.65 -17.89 1.21
CA GLU A 502 -18.28 -17.14 2.31
C GLU A 502 -18.49 -15.65 2.00
N GLU A 503 -17.73 -15.11 1.03
CA GLU A 503 -17.87 -13.73 0.57
C GLU A 503 -19.02 -13.53 -0.42
N VAL A 504 -19.70 -14.60 -0.83
CA VAL A 504 -20.88 -14.53 -1.70
C VAL A 504 -22.16 -14.51 -0.84
N LYS A 505 -23.07 -13.57 -1.11
CA LYS A 505 -24.39 -13.55 -0.45
C LYS A 505 -25.16 -14.86 -0.73
N PRO A 506 -26.01 -15.32 0.19
CA PRO A 506 -26.89 -16.45 -0.08
C PRO A 506 -27.68 -16.26 -1.39
N GLY A 507 -27.65 -17.25 -2.28
CA GLY A 507 -28.23 -17.18 -3.62
C GLY A 507 -27.46 -16.36 -4.65
N GLY A 508 -26.31 -15.76 -4.25
CA GLY A 508 -25.44 -14.99 -5.14
C GLY A 508 -24.72 -15.83 -6.17
N THR A 509 -23.91 -15.17 -7.00
CA THR A 509 -23.19 -15.80 -8.11
C THR A 509 -21.70 -15.86 -7.83
N LEU A 510 -21.09 -17.05 -7.99
CA LEU A 510 -19.66 -17.30 -7.96
C LEU A 510 -19.15 -17.67 -9.35
N LEU A 511 -18.21 -16.90 -9.89
CA LEU A 511 -17.50 -17.21 -11.14
C LEU A 511 -16.07 -17.66 -10.84
N ILE A 512 -15.66 -18.83 -11.32
CA ILE A 512 -14.33 -19.38 -11.14
C ILE A 512 -13.64 -19.47 -12.51
N ASN A 513 -12.51 -18.80 -12.68
CA ASN A 513 -11.66 -18.96 -13.85
C ASN A 513 -10.77 -20.19 -13.68
N THR A 514 -11.09 -21.27 -14.37
CA THR A 514 -10.40 -22.55 -14.24
C THR A 514 -10.50 -23.38 -15.50
N PRO A 515 -9.47 -24.15 -15.89
CA PRO A 515 -9.55 -25.17 -16.93
C PRO A 515 -10.17 -26.49 -16.43
N TRP A 516 -10.44 -26.62 -15.15
CA TRP A 516 -10.88 -27.88 -14.53
C TRP A 516 -12.24 -28.35 -15.05
N SER A 517 -12.33 -29.65 -15.34
CA SER A 517 -13.60 -30.35 -15.48
C SER A 517 -14.37 -30.33 -14.16
N PHE A 518 -15.63 -30.79 -14.17
CA PHE A 518 -16.41 -30.88 -12.93
C PHE A 518 -15.74 -31.85 -11.92
N GLU A 519 -15.23 -32.97 -12.37
CA GLU A 519 -14.55 -33.96 -11.54
C GLU A 519 -13.26 -33.40 -10.91
N GLU A 520 -12.51 -32.63 -11.69
CA GLU A 520 -11.31 -31.96 -11.20
C GLU A 520 -11.68 -30.83 -10.23
N LEU A 521 -12.71 -30.03 -10.53
CA LEU A 521 -13.22 -29.01 -9.63
C LEU A 521 -13.65 -29.61 -8.29
N ASP A 522 -14.38 -30.71 -8.31
CA ASP A 522 -14.78 -31.43 -7.10
C ASP A 522 -13.56 -31.96 -6.34
N ALA A 523 -12.53 -32.42 -7.00
CA ALA A 523 -11.31 -32.92 -6.36
C ALA A 523 -10.51 -31.79 -5.70
N HIS A 524 -10.43 -30.62 -6.35
CA HIS A 524 -9.60 -29.49 -5.91
C HIS A 524 -10.28 -28.59 -4.86
N LEU A 525 -11.61 -28.45 -4.90
CA LEU A 525 -12.30 -27.61 -3.94
C LEU A 525 -12.18 -28.14 -2.50
N PRO A 526 -11.69 -27.33 -1.55
CA PRO A 526 -11.69 -27.70 -0.14
C PRO A 526 -13.11 -27.95 0.39
N ALA A 527 -13.24 -28.82 1.39
CA ALA A 527 -14.55 -29.20 1.92
C ALA A 527 -15.31 -28.01 2.51
N HIS A 528 -14.62 -27.02 3.11
CA HIS A 528 -15.28 -25.81 3.62
C HIS A 528 -15.88 -24.97 2.48
N GLU A 529 -15.19 -24.79 1.34
CA GLU A 529 -15.72 -24.09 0.17
C GLU A 529 -16.96 -24.81 -0.38
N LYS A 530 -16.91 -26.14 -0.53
CA LYS A 530 -18.06 -26.97 -0.94
C LYS A 530 -19.26 -26.77 -0.02
N ARG A 531 -19.04 -26.81 1.31
CA ARG A 531 -20.12 -26.58 2.30
C ARG A 531 -20.75 -25.19 2.15
N GLU A 532 -19.95 -24.15 2.02
CA GLU A 532 -20.46 -22.79 1.85
C GLU A 532 -21.23 -22.63 0.53
N ILE A 533 -20.72 -23.14 -0.57
CA ILE A 533 -21.39 -23.15 -1.88
C ILE A 533 -22.77 -23.79 -1.77
N ALA A 534 -22.84 -24.99 -1.22
CA ALA A 534 -24.09 -25.75 -1.15
C ALA A 534 -25.09 -25.15 -0.14
N ARG A 535 -24.65 -24.81 1.08
CA ARG A 535 -25.52 -24.27 2.15
C ARG A 535 -26.08 -22.91 1.83
N ARG A 536 -25.32 -22.06 1.14
CA ARG A 536 -25.78 -20.74 0.70
C ARG A 536 -26.55 -20.77 -0.60
N GLY A 537 -26.61 -21.94 -1.29
CA GLY A 537 -27.32 -22.09 -2.56
C GLY A 537 -26.76 -21.21 -3.66
N LEU A 538 -25.41 -21.16 -3.78
CA LEU A 538 -24.75 -20.29 -4.74
C LEU A 538 -24.96 -20.73 -6.18
N ASN A 539 -25.06 -19.76 -7.10
CA ASN A 539 -25.00 -20.00 -8.53
C ASN A 539 -23.55 -20.04 -8.99
N VAL A 540 -23.01 -21.22 -9.22
CA VAL A 540 -21.60 -21.39 -9.59
C VAL A 540 -21.45 -21.51 -11.09
N TYR A 541 -20.48 -20.76 -11.65
CA TYR A 541 -20.09 -20.80 -13.04
C TYR A 541 -18.58 -20.95 -13.15
N THR A 542 -18.11 -21.69 -14.18
CA THR A 542 -16.71 -21.79 -14.55
C THR A 542 -16.47 -21.22 -15.95
N ILE A 543 -15.23 -20.80 -16.20
CA ILE A 543 -14.76 -20.35 -17.51
C ILE A 543 -13.24 -20.59 -17.61
N ASP A 544 -12.75 -21.12 -18.73
CA ASP A 544 -11.30 -21.21 -19.00
C ASP A 544 -10.83 -20.01 -19.84
N ALA A 545 -10.73 -18.86 -19.20
CA ALA A 545 -10.31 -17.63 -19.85
C ALA A 545 -8.83 -17.63 -20.22
N VAL A 546 -8.00 -18.41 -19.53
CA VAL A 546 -6.55 -18.52 -19.78
C VAL A 546 -6.31 -19.22 -21.11
N SER A 547 -6.92 -20.38 -21.37
CA SER A 547 -6.81 -21.10 -22.64
C SER A 547 -7.40 -20.29 -23.80
N ILE A 548 -8.53 -19.63 -23.59
CA ILE A 548 -9.13 -18.75 -24.60
C ILE A 548 -8.13 -17.62 -24.99
N ALA A 549 -7.54 -16.94 -24.01
CA ALA A 549 -6.57 -15.86 -24.29
C ALA A 549 -5.32 -16.38 -25.01
N ARG A 550 -4.81 -17.54 -24.58
CA ARG A 550 -3.66 -18.19 -25.20
C ARG A 550 -3.94 -18.54 -26.66
N ASP A 551 -5.07 -19.17 -26.96
CA ASP A 551 -5.44 -19.61 -28.30
C ASP A 551 -5.68 -18.41 -29.25
N LEU A 552 -6.12 -17.28 -28.73
CA LEU A 552 -6.23 -16.01 -29.45
C LEU A 552 -4.90 -15.25 -29.58
N GLY A 553 -3.82 -15.76 -28.96
CA GLY A 553 -2.50 -15.13 -28.98
C GLY A 553 -2.41 -13.83 -28.15
N LEU A 554 -3.20 -13.76 -27.05
CA LEU A 554 -3.16 -12.68 -26.06
C LEU A 554 -2.24 -13.00 -24.87
N GLY A 555 -1.64 -14.21 -24.84
CA GLY A 555 -0.76 -14.64 -23.74
C GLY A 555 -1.50 -14.73 -22.42
N SER A 556 -1.03 -14.03 -21.38
CA SER A 556 -1.62 -13.99 -20.05
C SER A 556 -2.74 -12.93 -19.88
N HIS A 557 -3.14 -12.23 -20.95
CA HIS A 557 -4.13 -11.15 -20.85
C HIS A 557 -5.56 -11.68 -21.08
N TYR A 558 -6.13 -12.35 -20.08
CA TYR A 558 -7.46 -12.94 -20.11
C TYR A 558 -8.57 -12.05 -19.50
N ASN A 559 -8.21 -10.89 -18.97
CA ASN A 559 -9.11 -9.96 -18.28
C ASN A 559 -10.33 -9.53 -19.13
N THR A 560 -10.16 -9.34 -20.43
CA THR A 560 -11.24 -8.94 -21.34
C THR A 560 -12.28 -10.06 -21.48
N VAL A 561 -11.85 -11.33 -21.46
CA VAL A 561 -12.75 -12.50 -21.49
C VAL A 561 -13.63 -12.51 -20.22
N LEU A 562 -13.00 -12.30 -19.05
CA LEU A 562 -13.70 -12.31 -17.76
C LEU A 562 -14.64 -11.11 -17.59
N GLN A 563 -14.25 -9.92 -18.08
CA GLN A 563 -15.12 -8.74 -18.08
C GLN A 563 -16.39 -8.98 -18.92
N SER A 564 -16.24 -9.64 -20.06
CA SER A 564 -17.37 -10.00 -20.92
C SER A 564 -18.31 -11.01 -20.23
N ALA A 565 -17.74 -12.02 -19.56
CA ALA A 565 -18.49 -12.99 -18.74
C ALA A 565 -19.26 -12.30 -17.59
N PHE A 566 -18.65 -11.30 -16.95
CA PHE A 566 -19.29 -10.50 -15.90
C PHE A 566 -20.57 -9.83 -16.42
N PHE A 567 -20.52 -9.10 -17.53
CA PHE A 567 -21.70 -8.42 -18.07
C PHE A 567 -22.82 -9.40 -18.49
N LYS A 568 -22.47 -10.64 -18.82
CA LYS A 568 -23.48 -11.68 -19.10
C LYS A 568 -24.14 -12.20 -17.83
N LEU A 569 -23.37 -12.41 -16.76
CA LEU A 569 -23.89 -12.93 -15.49
C LEU A 569 -24.58 -11.84 -14.65
N MET A 570 -24.17 -10.59 -14.81
CA MET A 570 -24.70 -9.41 -14.10
C MET A 570 -25.18 -8.37 -15.13
N PRO A 571 -26.39 -8.53 -15.67
CA PRO A 571 -26.89 -7.70 -16.76
C PRO A 571 -27.35 -6.30 -16.28
N VAL A 572 -26.41 -5.51 -15.78
CA VAL A 572 -26.63 -4.10 -15.40
C VAL A 572 -26.95 -3.21 -16.60
N ILE A 573 -26.47 -3.61 -17.76
CA ILE A 573 -26.77 -3.07 -19.08
C ILE A 573 -27.20 -4.26 -19.96
N PRO A 574 -28.07 -4.08 -20.97
CA PRO A 574 -28.35 -5.14 -21.96
C PRO A 574 -27.03 -5.69 -22.53
N VAL A 575 -26.88 -7.01 -22.54
CA VAL A 575 -25.59 -7.67 -22.82
C VAL A 575 -24.99 -7.23 -24.17
N ASP A 576 -25.81 -7.13 -25.20
CA ASP A 576 -25.37 -6.71 -26.56
C ASP A 576 -24.82 -5.27 -26.56
N GLU A 577 -25.42 -4.36 -25.78
CA GLU A 577 -24.94 -2.99 -25.61
C GLU A 577 -23.62 -2.96 -24.84
N ALA A 578 -23.52 -3.71 -23.73
CA ALA A 578 -22.29 -3.81 -22.97
C ALA A 578 -21.11 -4.32 -23.81
N VAL A 579 -21.35 -5.38 -24.60
CA VAL A 579 -20.38 -5.92 -25.57
C VAL A 579 -19.98 -4.86 -26.61
N GLY A 580 -20.93 -4.07 -27.11
CA GLY A 580 -20.65 -2.95 -28.01
C GLY A 580 -19.71 -1.92 -27.38
N TYR A 581 -20.00 -1.46 -26.18
CA TYR A 581 -19.15 -0.51 -25.45
C TYR A 581 -17.76 -1.06 -25.12
N MET A 582 -17.68 -2.34 -24.72
CA MET A 582 -16.39 -3.02 -24.52
C MET A 582 -15.56 -3.04 -25.80
N LYS A 583 -16.17 -3.38 -26.93
CA LYS A 583 -15.49 -3.40 -28.25
C LYS A 583 -15.00 -2.02 -28.65
N ASP A 584 -15.77 -0.98 -28.41
CA ASP A 584 -15.38 0.41 -28.68
C ASP A 584 -14.21 0.84 -27.77
N ALA A 585 -14.25 0.51 -26.48
CA ALA A 585 -13.20 0.80 -25.53
C ALA A 585 -11.87 0.07 -25.90
N ALA A 586 -11.97 -1.23 -26.23
CA ALA A 586 -10.83 -2.04 -26.67
C ALA A 586 -10.21 -1.50 -27.97
N SER A 587 -11.05 -1.13 -28.94
CA SER A 587 -10.60 -0.54 -30.21
C SER A 587 -9.82 0.75 -29.98
N LYS A 588 -10.30 1.65 -29.15
CA LYS A 588 -9.62 2.91 -28.80
C LYS A 588 -8.30 2.66 -28.06
N ARG A 589 -8.31 1.75 -27.07
CA ARG A 589 -7.14 1.45 -26.21
C ARG A 589 -6.00 0.83 -27.01
N TYR A 590 -6.31 -0.12 -27.87
CA TYR A 590 -5.30 -0.91 -28.59
C TYR A 590 -4.99 -0.40 -30.00
N PHE A 591 -5.63 0.69 -30.43
CA PHE A 591 -5.44 1.26 -31.77
C PHE A 591 -3.95 1.47 -32.12
N ALA A 592 -3.17 2.02 -31.19
CA ALA A 592 -1.74 2.29 -31.39
C ALA A 592 -0.88 1.00 -31.47
N LYS A 593 -1.41 -0.15 -31.06
CA LYS A 593 -0.72 -1.45 -31.11
C LYS A 593 -0.99 -2.22 -32.42
N GLY A 594 -1.86 -1.69 -33.29
CA GLY A 594 -2.21 -2.25 -34.57
C GLY A 594 -3.48 -3.07 -34.62
N GLU A 595 -4.04 -3.23 -35.82
CA GLU A 595 -5.35 -3.86 -36.08
C GLU A 595 -5.40 -5.33 -35.60
N GLU A 596 -4.31 -6.07 -35.71
CA GLU A 596 -4.24 -7.46 -35.26
C GLU A 596 -4.51 -7.58 -33.76
N VAL A 597 -3.92 -6.70 -32.94
CA VAL A 597 -4.11 -6.69 -31.47
C VAL A 597 -5.55 -6.28 -31.13
N VAL A 598 -6.11 -5.33 -31.84
CA VAL A 598 -7.52 -4.94 -31.70
C VAL A 598 -8.42 -6.14 -31.95
N ASN A 599 -8.28 -6.80 -33.11
CA ASN A 599 -9.12 -7.94 -33.50
C ASN A 599 -9.04 -9.12 -32.52
N LYS A 600 -7.87 -9.42 -31.96
CA LYS A 600 -7.69 -10.42 -30.90
C LYS A 600 -8.51 -10.07 -29.65
N ASN A 601 -8.50 -8.83 -29.21
CA ASN A 601 -9.28 -8.38 -28.07
C ASN A 601 -10.80 -8.40 -28.35
N LEU A 602 -11.23 -8.05 -29.57
CA LEU A 602 -12.63 -8.16 -29.95
C LEU A 602 -13.12 -9.63 -29.93
N ALA A 603 -12.30 -10.56 -30.43
CA ALA A 603 -12.59 -11.99 -30.38
C ALA A 603 -12.65 -12.53 -28.94
N ALA A 604 -11.80 -12.01 -28.05
CA ALA A 604 -11.82 -12.37 -26.62
C ALA A 604 -13.13 -11.94 -25.92
N ILE A 605 -13.64 -10.73 -26.26
CA ILE A 605 -14.95 -10.27 -25.76
C ILE A 605 -16.07 -11.23 -26.18
N ASP A 606 -16.10 -11.61 -27.47
CA ASP A 606 -17.12 -12.55 -27.96
C ASP A 606 -16.99 -13.94 -27.33
N ALA A 607 -15.76 -14.42 -27.12
CA ALA A 607 -15.51 -15.71 -26.48
C ALA A 607 -16.00 -15.75 -25.04
N GLY A 608 -15.80 -14.67 -24.27
CA GLY A 608 -16.27 -14.57 -22.89
C GLY A 608 -17.79 -14.71 -22.73
N GLN A 609 -18.57 -14.32 -23.75
CA GLN A 609 -20.02 -14.52 -23.77
C GLN A 609 -20.45 -15.98 -23.91
N ASN A 610 -19.64 -16.79 -24.59
CA ASN A 610 -20.04 -18.11 -25.04
C ASN A 610 -19.38 -19.26 -24.24
N ALA A 611 -18.36 -18.99 -23.47
CA ALA A 611 -17.53 -20.00 -22.78
C ALA A 611 -17.97 -20.31 -21.34
N LEU A 612 -18.99 -19.63 -20.84
CA LEU A 612 -19.50 -19.87 -19.47
C LEU A 612 -20.14 -21.25 -19.33
N VAL A 613 -19.73 -22.00 -18.32
CA VAL A 613 -20.30 -23.30 -17.94
C VAL A 613 -20.96 -23.17 -16.57
N LYS A 614 -22.25 -23.52 -16.47
CA LYS A 614 -22.93 -23.57 -15.18
C LYS A 614 -22.60 -24.88 -14.48
N VAL A 615 -22.25 -24.80 -13.20
CA VAL A 615 -21.99 -25.98 -12.36
C VAL A 615 -23.28 -26.37 -11.65
N ASP A 616 -23.68 -27.63 -11.81
CA ASP A 616 -24.76 -28.24 -11.02
C ASP A 616 -24.18 -28.64 -9.65
N VAL A 617 -24.44 -27.82 -8.62
CA VAL A 617 -23.89 -28.03 -7.27
C VAL A 617 -24.48 -29.28 -6.64
N PRO A 618 -23.66 -30.31 -6.29
CA PRO A 618 -24.14 -31.51 -5.65
C PRO A 618 -24.65 -31.25 -4.22
N ALA A 619 -25.77 -31.89 -3.87
CA ALA A 619 -26.35 -31.75 -2.53
C ALA A 619 -25.40 -32.26 -1.41
N GLU A 620 -24.59 -33.28 -1.71
CA GLU A 620 -23.59 -33.85 -0.82
C GLU A 620 -22.45 -32.90 -0.44
N TRP A 621 -22.23 -31.82 -1.19
CA TRP A 621 -21.25 -30.79 -0.82
C TRP A 621 -21.61 -30.11 0.50
N ALA A 622 -22.89 -30.08 0.88
CA ALA A 622 -23.33 -29.50 2.16
C ALA A 622 -22.74 -30.22 3.40
N ASP A 623 -22.37 -31.49 3.23
CA ASP A 623 -21.85 -32.36 4.29
C ASP A 623 -20.38 -32.78 4.05
N ALA A 624 -19.69 -32.13 3.13
CA ALA A 624 -18.29 -32.38 2.84
C ALA A 624 -17.40 -32.26 4.09
N VAL A 625 -16.45 -33.18 4.28
CA VAL A 625 -15.60 -33.27 5.46
C VAL A 625 -14.16 -32.90 5.09
N ASP A 626 -13.56 -32.00 5.86
CA ASP A 626 -12.17 -31.61 5.65
C ASP A 626 -11.24 -32.80 5.92
N ALA A 627 -10.30 -33.03 5.00
CA ALA A 627 -9.20 -33.96 5.26
C ALA A 627 -8.31 -33.41 6.37
N PRO A 628 -7.76 -34.26 7.27
CA PRO A 628 -6.81 -33.76 8.27
C PRO A 628 -5.62 -33.09 7.58
N LYS A 629 -5.36 -31.84 7.92
CA LYS A 629 -4.15 -31.16 7.44
C LYS A 629 -2.94 -31.78 8.15
N PRO A 630 -1.87 -32.12 7.43
CA PRO A 630 -0.63 -32.59 8.06
C PRO A 630 -0.09 -31.48 8.96
N GLU A 631 0.37 -31.87 10.16
CA GLU A 631 1.05 -30.94 11.06
C GLU A 631 2.36 -30.49 10.40
N ARG A 632 2.56 -29.18 10.30
CA ARG A 632 3.78 -28.57 9.75
C ARG A 632 4.75 -28.27 10.89
N ASP A 633 5.96 -28.78 10.79
CA ASP A 633 7.05 -28.41 11.69
C ASP A 633 7.63 -27.05 11.23
N VAL A 634 7.06 -25.98 11.75
CA VAL A 634 7.41 -24.60 11.40
C VAL A 634 7.54 -23.74 12.66
N PRO A 635 8.33 -22.65 12.62
CA PRO A 635 8.40 -21.69 13.73
C PRO A 635 7.01 -21.15 14.13
N ALA A 636 6.85 -20.80 15.41
CA ALA A 636 5.60 -20.25 15.92
C ALA A 636 5.15 -19.01 15.16
N VAL A 637 6.06 -18.10 14.83
CA VAL A 637 5.77 -16.87 14.05
C VAL A 637 5.20 -17.18 12.65
N VAL A 638 5.61 -18.30 12.04
CA VAL A 638 5.05 -18.74 10.75
C VAL A 638 3.59 -19.15 10.94
N ARG A 639 3.31 -20.02 11.90
CA ARG A 639 1.97 -20.53 12.18
C ARG A 639 1.02 -19.43 12.68
N ASP A 640 1.52 -18.52 13.54
CA ASP A 640 0.67 -17.62 14.32
C ASP A 640 0.54 -16.23 13.66
N ILE A 641 1.48 -15.82 12.78
CA ILE A 641 1.45 -14.53 12.10
C ILE A 641 1.51 -14.70 10.57
N LEU A 642 2.52 -15.38 10.02
CA LEU A 642 2.73 -15.44 8.56
C LEU A 642 1.56 -16.15 7.85
N ASP A 643 1.17 -17.34 8.33
CA ASP A 643 0.09 -18.12 7.74
C ASP A 643 -1.26 -17.37 7.77
N PRO A 644 -1.70 -16.76 8.91
CA PRO A 644 -2.92 -15.94 8.94
C PRO A 644 -2.86 -14.72 7.99
N VAL A 645 -1.73 -14.02 7.93
CA VAL A 645 -1.58 -12.86 7.02
C VAL A 645 -1.62 -13.32 5.56
N ASN A 646 -0.95 -14.41 5.21
CA ASN A 646 -1.01 -14.98 3.86
C ASN A 646 -2.40 -15.50 3.50
N ALA A 647 -3.15 -16.02 4.48
CA ALA A 647 -4.57 -16.41 4.32
C ALA A 647 -5.54 -15.22 4.27
N GLN A 648 -5.05 -13.98 4.23
CA GLN A 648 -5.85 -12.74 4.25
C GLN A 648 -6.71 -12.57 5.52
N LYS A 649 -6.28 -13.15 6.66
CA LYS A 649 -6.91 -13.08 7.98
C LYS A 649 -6.09 -12.25 8.98
N GLY A 650 -5.18 -11.41 8.50
CA GLY A 650 -4.38 -10.51 9.35
C GLY A 650 -5.23 -9.52 10.16
N ASP A 651 -6.44 -9.23 9.70
CA ASP A 651 -7.39 -8.37 10.42
C ASP A 651 -7.84 -8.97 11.77
N ASP A 652 -7.80 -10.29 11.92
CA ASP A 652 -8.26 -11.01 13.11
C ASP A 652 -7.15 -11.15 14.18
N LEU A 653 -5.91 -10.80 13.85
CA LEU A 653 -4.78 -10.93 14.78
C LEU A 653 -4.86 -9.87 15.89
N PRO A 654 -4.80 -10.29 17.18
CA PRO A 654 -4.83 -9.38 18.30
C PRO A 654 -3.51 -8.64 18.48
N VAL A 655 -3.55 -7.53 19.22
CA VAL A 655 -2.39 -6.66 19.46
C VAL A 655 -1.25 -7.40 20.16
N SER A 656 -1.56 -8.34 21.09
CA SER A 656 -0.55 -9.13 21.81
C SER A 656 0.40 -9.92 20.91
N MET A 657 -0.05 -10.29 19.70
CA MET A 657 0.80 -11.02 18.74
C MET A 657 1.98 -10.18 18.24
N PHE A 658 1.95 -8.86 18.42
CA PHE A 658 2.94 -7.91 17.93
C PHE A 658 3.77 -7.24 19.04
N GLU A 659 3.66 -7.68 20.30
CA GLU A 659 4.40 -7.06 21.41
C GLU A 659 5.92 -7.16 21.24
N ASP A 660 6.41 -8.27 20.70
CA ASP A 660 7.84 -8.47 20.43
C ASP A 660 8.33 -7.76 19.16
N TYR A 661 7.40 -7.25 18.33
CA TYR A 661 7.67 -6.59 17.05
C TYR A 661 7.38 -5.07 17.06
N LYS A 662 7.14 -4.49 18.24
CA LYS A 662 6.70 -3.08 18.38
C LYS A 662 7.72 -2.04 17.94
N ASP A 663 8.99 -2.42 17.80
CA ASP A 663 10.09 -1.61 17.27
C ASP A 663 10.35 -1.82 15.77
N GLY A 664 9.56 -2.69 15.11
CA GLY A 664 9.65 -2.97 13.69
C GLY A 664 10.62 -4.10 13.31
N VAL A 665 11.22 -4.77 14.30
CA VAL A 665 12.02 -5.98 14.04
C VAL A 665 11.10 -7.11 13.58
N MET A 666 11.59 -8.02 12.74
CA MET A 666 10.90 -9.22 12.31
C MET A 666 11.90 -10.35 12.10
N ASP A 667 11.46 -11.61 12.27
CA ASP A 667 12.27 -12.80 12.08
C ASP A 667 12.74 -12.92 10.63
N MET A 668 13.95 -13.45 10.45
CA MET A 668 14.59 -13.64 9.16
C MET A 668 14.08 -14.91 8.44
N GLY A 669 14.14 -14.91 7.10
CA GLY A 669 13.89 -16.12 6.28
C GLY A 669 12.42 -16.55 6.18
N MET A 670 11.48 -15.68 6.48
CA MET A 670 10.05 -16.00 6.51
C MET A 670 9.48 -16.39 5.14
N THR A 671 10.00 -15.82 4.04
CA THR A 671 9.52 -16.13 2.68
C THR A 671 9.74 -17.60 2.27
N ALA A 672 10.66 -18.31 2.92
CA ALA A 672 10.86 -19.76 2.67
C ALA A 672 9.60 -20.59 2.94
N PHE A 673 8.71 -20.11 3.80
CA PHE A 673 7.47 -20.79 4.20
C PHE A 673 6.24 -20.35 3.42
N GLU A 674 6.32 -19.32 2.58
CA GLU A 674 5.15 -18.78 1.84
C GLU A 674 4.66 -19.71 0.75
N LYS A 675 5.54 -20.31 -0.05
CA LYS A 675 5.23 -21.25 -1.14
C LYS A 675 4.06 -20.79 -2.01
N ARG A 676 4.17 -19.62 -2.61
CA ARG A 676 3.06 -18.86 -3.23
C ARG A 676 2.42 -19.53 -4.44
N GLY A 677 3.16 -20.39 -5.19
CA GLY A 677 2.63 -21.13 -6.32
C GLY A 677 2.09 -20.28 -7.49
N ILE A 678 2.68 -19.11 -7.74
CA ILE A 678 2.13 -18.08 -8.65
C ILE A 678 2.54 -18.21 -10.12
N ALA A 679 3.50 -19.10 -10.41
CA ALA A 679 4.00 -19.27 -11.78
C ALA A 679 3.07 -20.17 -12.60
N THR A 680 2.69 -19.73 -13.81
CA THR A 680 1.99 -20.56 -14.80
C THR A 680 2.94 -21.45 -15.58
N PHE A 681 4.21 -21.03 -15.72
CA PHE A 681 5.30 -21.77 -16.33
C PHE A 681 6.52 -21.79 -15.42
N VAL A 682 7.15 -22.94 -15.27
CA VAL A 682 8.34 -23.14 -14.45
C VAL A 682 9.49 -23.74 -15.29
N PRO A 683 10.76 -23.51 -14.93
CA PRO A 683 11.87 -24.11 -15.67
C PRO A 683 12.05 -25.58 -15.32
N GLU A 684 12.16 -26.43 -16.33
CA GLU A 684 12.57 -27.82 -16.21
C GLU A 684 14.03 -27.98 -16.65
N TRP A 685 14.81 -28.74 -15.88
CA TRP A 685 16.24 -28.93 -16.12
C TRP A 685 16.55 -30.24 -16.82
N ASP A 686 17.26 -30.16 -17.95
CA ASP A 686 17.84 -31.31 -18.66
C ASP A 686 19.35 -31.43 -18.28
N PRO A 687 19.72 -32.41 -17.42
CA PRO A 687 21.09 -32.56 -16.97
C PRO A 687 22.10 -32.94 -18.07
N GLU A 688 21.66 -33.64 -19.11
CA GLU A 688 22.54 -34.07 -20.23
C GLU A 688 22.99 -32.91 -21.09
N LYS A 689 22.12 -31.91 -21.30
CA LYS A 689 22.41 -30.69 -22.06
C LYS A 689 23.15 -29.63 -21.25
N CYS A 690 23.22 -29.80 -19.92
CA CYS A 690 23.71 -28.76 -19.02
C CYS A 690 25.23 -28.56 -19.10
N LEU A 691 25.67 -27.31 -19.29
CA LEU A 691 27.09 -26.96 -19.27
C LEU A 691 27.65 -26.70 -17.88
N GLN A 692 26.80 -26.67 -16.83
CA GLN A 692 27.13 -26.39 -15.44
C GLN A 692 27.78 -24.98 -15.25
N CYS A 693 27.34 -24.00 -16.02
CA CYS A 693 27.88 -22.63 -15.99
C CYS A 693 27.23 -21.73 -14.93
N ASN A 694 26.17 -22.18 -14.29
CA ASN A 694 25.38 -21.51 -13.25
C ASN A 694 24.76 -20.14 -13.65
N LYS A 695 24.75 -19.76 -14.93
CA LYS A 695 24.18 -18.49 -15.38
C LYS A 695 22.69 -18.38 -15.05
N CYS A 696 21.95 -19.49 -15.09
CA CYS A 696 20.54 -19.55 -14.72
C CYS A 696 20.30 -19.19 -13.25
N ALA A 697 21.11 -19.72 -12.35
CA ALA A 697 21.09 -19.37 -10.93
C ALA A 697 21.52 -17.91 -10.71
N TYR A 698 22.56 -17.46 -11.42
CA TYR A 698 23.09 -16.09 -11.31
C TYR A 698 22.05 -15.03 -11.62
N VAL A 699 21.28 -15.19 -12.69
CA VAL A 699 20.25 -14.21 -13.10
C VAL A 699 18.90 -14.41 -12.43
N CYS A 700 18.71 -15.49 -11.65
CA CYS A 700 17.44 -15.74 -10.99
C CYS A 700 17.18 -14.69 -9.91
N PRO A 701 16.09 -13.88 -10.05
CA PRO A 701 15.82 -12.79 -9.11
C PRO A 701 15.33 -13.25 -7.76
N HIS A 702 14.87 -14.50 -7.64
CA HIS A 702 14.23 -15.02 -6.43
C HIS A 702 15.01 -16.19 -5.77
N ALA A 703 16.23 -16.48 -6.26
CA ALA A 703 17.08 -17.57 -5.74
C ALA A 703 16.39 -18.97 -5.74
N VAL A 704 15.46 -19.20 -6.67
CA VAL A 704 14.72 -20.47 -6.78
C VAL A 704 15.49 -21.55 -7.54
N ILE A 705 16.58 -21.18 -8.22
CA ILE A 705 17.47 -22.09 -8.94
C ILE A 705 18.80 -22.15 -8.21
N ARG A 706 19.19 -23.32 -7.71
CA ARG A 706 20.41 -23.51 -6.93
C ARG A 706 21.22 -24.69 -7.41
N PRO A 707 22.50 -24.50 -7.79
CA PRO A 707 23.41 -25.60 -8.08
C PRO A 707 23.99 -26.15 -6.77
N TYR A 708 24.15 -27.47 -6.73
CA TYR A 708 24.75 -28.18 -5.62
C TYR A 708 25.84 -29.13 -6.10
N LEU A 709 26.83 -29.34 -5.23
CA LEU A 709 27.86 -30.39 -5.39
C LEU A 709 27.67 -31.43 -4.32
N LEU A 710 27.71 -32.69 -4.69
CA LEU A 710 27.53 -33.83 -3.77
C LEU A 710 28.79 -34.70 -3.79
N ASN A 711 29.22 -35.13 -2.61
CA ASN A 711 30.22 -36.19 -2.49
C ASN A 711 29.56 -37.59 -2.68
N GLU A 712 30.35 -38.66 -2.61
CA GLU A 712 29.87 -40.02 -2.85
C GLU A 712 28.78 -40.46 -1.84
N ASP A 713 28.94 -40.11 -0.56
CA ASP A 713 27.99 -40.46 0.50
C ASP A 713 26.67 -39.70 0.33
N GLU A 714 26.74 -38.43 0.03
CA GLU A 714 25.58 -37.60 -0.24
C GLU A 714 24.86 -38.03 -1.53
N ALA A 715 25.60 -38.40 -2.57
CA ALA A 715 25.00 -38.90 -3.81
C ALA A 715 24.28 -40.25 -3.58
N ALA A 716 24.85 -41.12 -2.73
CA ALA A 716 24.23 -42.38 -2.38
C ALA A 716 22.99 -42.28 -1.48
N ALA A 717 22.90 -41.18 -0.67
CA ALA A 717 21.78 -40.92 0.23
C ALA A 717 20.65 -40.11 -0.44
N ALA A 718 20.82 -39.68 -1.69
CA ALA A 718 19.84 -38.84 -2.38
C ALA A 718 18.51 -39.57 -2.59
N PRO A 719 17.37 -38.87 -2.47
CA PRO A 719 16.05 -39.51 -2.65
C PRO A 719 15.85 -39.99 -4.09
N ALA A 720 14.92 -40.93 -4.26
CA ALA A 720 14.57 -41.43 -5.58
C ALA A 720 14.12 -40.31 -6.51
N GLY A 721 14.68 -40.27 -7.74
CA GLY A 721 14.38 -39.21 -8.70
C GLY A 721 15.26 -37.95 -8.59
N PHE A 722 16.16 -37.87 -7.61
CA PHE A 722 17.11 -36.76 -7.50
C PHE A 722 18.08 -36.73 -8.67
N GLN A 723 17.93 -35.79 -9.56
CA GLN A 723 18.75 -35.67 -10.77
C GLN A 723 20.15 -35.17 -10.45
N MET A 724 21.19 -35.87 -10.87
CA MET A 724 22.58 -35.46 -10.74
C MET A 724 23.44 -36.00 -11.89
N VAL A 725 24.54 -35.34 -12.17
CA VAL A 725 25.53 -35.72 -13.19
C VAL A 725 26.93 -35.45 -12.68
N PRO A 726 27.99 -36.10 -13.23
CA PRO A 726 29.35 -35.77 -12.82
C PRO A 726 29.64 -34.28 -12.94
N ALA A 727 30.27 -33.73 -11.91
CA ALA A 727 30.63 -32.31 -11.87
C ALA A 727 31.74 -31.99 -12.88
N LYS A 728 31.61 -30.85 -13.59
CA LYS A 728 32.62 -30.40 -14.59
C LYS A 728 33.58 -29.39 -13.96
N GLY A 729 34.88 -29.68 -14.08
CA GLY A 729 35.99 -28.84 -13.61
C GLY A 729 36.94 -29.63 -12.73
N LYS A 730 38.25 -29.37 -12.83
CA LYS A 730 39.28 -30.07 -12.07
C LYS A 730 39.13 -29.97 -10.56
N GLN A 731 38.59 -28.81 -10.10
CA GLN A 731 38.36 -28.53 -8.68
C GLN A 731 37.24 -29.41 -8.08
N ALA A 732 36.30 -29.87 -8.92
CA ALA A 732 35.16 -30.70 -8.51
C ALA A 732 35.30 -32.17 -8.93
N GLU A 733 36.54 -32.66 -9.14
CA GLU A 733 36.79 -34.04 -9.53
C GLU A 733 36.29 -34.99 -8.43
N GLY A 734 35.50 -36.03 -8.80
CA GLY A 734 34.90 -36.98 -7.86
C GLY A 734 33.55 -36.50 -7.27
N LEU A 735 33.11 -35.25 -7.54
CA LEU A 735 31.81 -34.78 -7.07
C LEU A 735 30.71 -34.98 -8.15
N GLN A 736 29.47 -35.06 -7.71
CA GLN A 736 28.28 -34.97 -8.55
C GLN A 736 27.74 -33.52 -8.53
N TYR A 737 27.14 -33.10 -9.64
CA TYR A 737 26.49 -31.79 -9.80
C TYR A 737 24.97 -32.00 -9.93
N SER A 738 24.20 -31.22 -9.19
CA SER A 738 22.75 -31.15 -9.30
C SER A 738 22.29 -29.68 -9.43
N LEU A 739 21.21 -29.46 -10.16
CA LEU A 739 20.54 -28.17 -10.22
C LEU A 739 19.12 -28.33 -9.70
N GLN A 740 18.85 -27.76 -8.54
CA GLN A 740 17.54 -27.87 -7.91
C GLN A 740 16.72 -26.60 -8.15
N ILE A 741 15.41 -26.76 -8.29
CA ILE A 741 14.48 -25.68 -8.61
C ILE A 741 13.28 -25.76 -7.66
N SER A 742 12.99 -24.67 -6.98
CA SER A 742 11.77 -24.54 -6.17
C SER A 742 10.65 -23.98 -7.03
N ASN A 743 9.76 -24.84 -7.52
CA ASN A 743 8.69 -24.46 -8.43
C ASN A 743 7.63 -23.59 -7.77
N LEU A 744 7.31 -23.82 -6.49
CA LEU A 744 6.33 -23.05 -5.74
C LEU A 744 6.79 -21.61 -5.42
N ASP A 745 8.11 -21.37 -5.41
CA ASP A 745 8.69 -20.05 -5.20
C ASP A 745 9.06 -19.34 -6.52
N CYS A 746 8.88 -20.01 -7.67
CA CYS A 746 9.17 -19.48 -8.98
C CYS A 746 8.10 -18.44 -9.38
N THR A 747 8.55 -17.36 -10.07
CA THR A 747 7.64 -16.34 -10.63
C THR A 747 7.41 -16.47 -12.13
N GLY A 748 7.94 -17.51 -12.77
CA GLY A 748 7.69 -17.80 -14.19
C GLY A 748 8.34 -16.81 -15.19
N CYS A 749 9.30 -15.99 -14.77
CA CYS A 749 9.84 -14.89 -15.58
C CYS A 749 10.64 -15.33 -16.84
N GLY A 750 11.10 -16.57 -16.90
CA GLY A 750 11.85 -17.13 -18.04
C GLY A 750 13.29 -16.65 -18.20
N SER A 751 13.82 -15.79 -17.34
CA SER A 751 15.19 -15.25 -17.45
C SER A 751 16.26 -16.36 -17.48
N CYS A 752 16.07 -17.43 -16.70
CA CYS A 752 16.97 -18.58 -16.65
C CYS A 752 17.05 -19.35 -17.96
N ALA A 753 15.91 -19.59 -18.60
CA ALA A 753 15.83 -20.24 -19.92
C ALA A 753 16.42 -19.34 -21.01
N ASN A 754 16.19 -18.02 -20.93
CA ASN A 754 16.71 -17.07 -21.91
C ASN A 754 18.24 -17.00 -21.90
N VAL A 755 18.86 -16.98 -20.71
CA VAL A 755 20.34 -16.87 -20.57
C VAL A 755 21.08 -18.17 -20.81
N CYS A 756 20.39 -19.32 -20.86
CA CYS A 756 21.00 -20.64 -21.03
C CYS A 756 21.79 -20.73 -22.36
N PRO A 757 23.10 -20.96 -22.31
CA PRO A 757 23.97 -20.97 -23.52
C PRO A 757 24.02 -22.33 -24.23
N ALA A 758 23.40 -23.40 -23.69
CA ALA A 758 23.42 -24.73 -24.29
C ALA A 758 22.86 -24.75 -25.71
N LYS A 759 23.46 -25.52 -26.60
CA LYS A 759 23.12 -25.67 -28.02
C LYS A 759 23.23 -27.15 -28.43
N PRO A 760 22.43 -27.67 -29.39
CA PRO A 760 21.43 -26.93 -30.20
C PRO A 760 20.16 -26.55 -29.39
N GLU A 761 19.86 -27.27 -28.34
CA GLU A 761 18.74 -27.06 -27.44
C GLU A 761 19.23 -26.55 -26.08
N LYS A 762 18.41 -25.76 -25.41
CA LYS A 762 18.72 -25.26 -24.07
C LYS A 762 18.56 -26.34 -23.02
N ALA A 763 19.37 -26.28 -21.98
CA ALA A 763 19.29 -27.18 -20.82
C ALA A 763 18.18 -26.81 -19.83
N LEU A 764 17.51 -25.66 -20.03
CA LEU A 764 16.34 -25.22 -19.30
C LEU A 764 15.24 -24.83 -20.30
N ALA A 765 14.08 -25.47 -20.15
CA ALA A 765 12.87 -25.15 -20.90
C ALA A 765 11.78 -24.70 -19.92
N MET A 766 10.97 -23.70 -20.31
CA MET A 766 9.80 -23.31 -19.55
C MET A 766 8.65 -24.25 -19.91
N VAL A 767 8.12 -24.95 -18.92
CA VAL A 767 6.99 -25.89 -19.08
C VAL A 767 5.81 -25.42 -18.24
N PRO A 768 4.55 -25.70 -18.65
CA PRO A 768 3.40 -25.45 -17.79
C PRO A 768 3.55 -26.12 -16.43
N VAL A 769 3.15 -25.46 -15.35
CA VAL A 769 3.38 -25.95 -13.98
C VAL A 769 2.70 -27.29 -13.73
N GLU A 770 1.54 -27.55 -14.33
CA GLU A 770 0.80 -28.79 -14.24
C GLU A 770 1.55 -30.02 -14.85
N PHE A 771 2.52 -29.76 -15.74
CA PHE A 771 3.38 -30.81 -16.34
C PHE A 771 4.76 -30.89 -15.72
N SER A 772 5.08 -30.00 -14.78
CA SER A 772 6.35 -30.03 -14.09
C SER A 772 6.35 -31.11 -13.01
N GLN A 773 7.45 -31.86 -12.90
CA GLN A 773 7.61 -32.77 -11.76
C GLN A 773 7.91 -31.91 -10.51
N GLU A 774 7.02 -31.99 -9.54
CA GLU A 774 7.32 -31.45 -8.23
C GLU A 774 8.45 -32.23 -7.57
N ASN A 775 9.52 -31.55 -7.16
CA ASN A 775 10.70 -32.17 -6.56
C ASN A 775 10.95 -31.58 -5.16
N SER A 776 9.89 -31.50 -4.34
CA SER A 776 9.99 -30.98 -2.98
C SER A 776 11.00 -31.76 -2.13
N ASP A 777 10.98 -33.11 -2.20
CA ASP A 777 11.91 -33.97 -1.46
C ASP A 777 13.37 -33.74 -1.89
N GLY A 778 13.60 -33.58 -3.19
CA GLY A 778 14.93 -33.25 -3.71
C GLY A 778 15.43 -31.87 -3.28
N TRP A 779 14.54 -30.87 -3.27
CA TRP A 779 14.88 -29.52 -2.78
C TRP A 779 15.22 -29.52 -1.29
N GLU A 780 14.37 -30.14 -0.45
CA GLU A 780 14.60 -30.27 1.00
C GLU A 780 15.88 -31.07 1.32
N TYR A 781 16.14 -32.09 0.53
CA TYR A 781 17.40 -32.84 0.65
C TYR A 781 18.62 -31.97 0.32
N ALA A 782 18.55 -31.23 -0.79
CA ALA A 782 19.65 -30.37 -1.24
C ALA A 782 20.00 -29.25 -0.25
N LEU A 783 19.01 -28.71 0.48
CA LEU A 783 19.24 -27.72 1.53
C LEU A 783 20.08 -28.27 2.71
N LYS A 784 20.11 -29.58 2.91
CA LYS A 784 20.85 -30.26 3.99
C LYS A 784 22.26 -30.68 3.59
N LEU A 785 22.64 -30.59 2.32
CA LEU A 785 23.97 -30.95 1.82
C LEU A 785 25.08 -30.14 2.48
N SER A 786 26.24 -30.72 2.67
CA SER A 786 27.38 -29.99 3.23
C SER A 786 27.80 -28.81 2.35
N ASP A 787 28.33 -27.77 2.96
CA ASP A 787 28.77 -26.57 2.23
C ASP A 787 30.00 -26.94 1.35
N LYS A 788 29.92 -26.53 0.09
CA LYS A 788 30.97 -26.67 -0.94
C LYS A 788 31.14 -25.38 -1.73
N GLY A 789 30.78 -24.25 -1.11
CA GLY A 789 30.82 -22.92 -1.72
C GLY A 789 32.21 -22.47 -2.17
N ASP A 790 33.26 -23.04 -1.59
CA ASP A 790 34.67 -22.70 -1.88
C ASP A 790 35.37 -23.65 -2.85
N VAL A 791 34.66 -24.65 -3.39
CA VAL A 791 35.24 -25.57 -4.39
C VAL A 791 35.62 -24.84 -5.67
N PHE A 792 34.87 -23.84 -6.04
CA PHE A 792 35.20 -22.93 -7.15
C PHE A 792 35.43 -21.52 -6.61
N ASP A 793 36.24 -20.73 -7.32
CA ASP A 793 36.49 -19.33 -6.97
C ASP A 793 35.15 -18.57 -6.87
N PRO A 794 34.76 -18.06 -5.69
CA PRO A 794 33.50 -17.38 -5.47
C PRO A 794 33.36 -16.06 -6.23
N TYR A 795 34.46 -15.48 -6.69
CA TYR A 795 34.42 -14.23 -7.48
C TYR A 795 34.21 -14.48 -8.99
N THR A 796 33.76 -15.67 -9.35
CA THR A 796 33.34 -16.02 -10.71
C THR A 796 31.84 -16.26 -10.77
N VAL A 797 31.24 -16.10 -11.96
CA VAL A 797 29.79 -16.40 -12.17
C VAL A 797 29.43 -17.84 -11.74
N LYS A 798 30.31 -18.81 -12.04
CA LYS A 798 30.08 -20.20 -11.67
C LYS A 798 30.23 -20.42 -10.16
N GLY A 799 31.31 -19.95 -9.58
CA GLY A 799 31.68 -20.23 -8.17
C GLY A 799 30.74 -19.54 -7.19
N SER A 800 30.38 -18.25 -7.42
CA SER A 800 29.50 -17.50 -6.53
C SER A 800 28.19 -18.20 -6.26
N GLN A 801 27.66 -18.97 -7.23
CA GLN A 801 26.35 -19.58 -7.12
C GLN A 801 26.32 -20.88 -6.29
N PHE A 802 27.47 -21.44 -5.93
CA PHE A 802 27.55 -22.53 -4.97
C PHE A 802 27.47 -22.07 -3.51
N ARG A 803 27.65 -20.76 -3.27
CA ARG A 803 27.42 -20.17 -1.95
C ARG A 803 25.93 -19.96 -1.71
N GLN A 804 25.49 -20.22 -0.48
CA GLN A 804 24.08 -20.02 -0.08
C GLN A 804 23.65 -18.57 -0.32
N PRO A 805 22.58 -18.31 -1.05
CA PRO A 805 21.98 -16.97 -1.10
C PRO A 805 21.31 -16.67 0.25
N LEU A 806 21.60 -15.48 0.82
CA LEU A 806 20.94 -15.01 2.04
C LEU A 806 19.88 -13.93 1.73
N LEU A 807 19.43 -13.90 0.49
CA LEU A 807 18.23 -13.23 -0.01
C LEU A 807 17.52 -14.20 -0.93
N GLU A 808 16.30 -14.61 -0.56
CA GLU A 808 15.55 -15.66 -1.26
C GLU A 808 14.05 -15.36 -1.28
N PHE A 809 13.39 -15.75 -2.37
CA PHE A 809 11.93 -15.75 -2.53
C PHE A 809 11.30 -14.36 -2.23
N SER A 810 12.00 -13.29 -2.55
CA SER A 810 11.52 -11.93 -2.30
C SER A 810 10.24 -11.62 -3.08
N ALA A 811 9.49 -10.61 -2.61
CA ALA A 811 8.30 -10.09 -3.27
C ALA A 811 8.59 -9.22 -4.51
N ALA A 812 9.80 -9.29 -5.07
CA ALA A 812 10.20 -8.51 -6.23
C ALA A 812 9.47 -8.93 -7.51
N CYS A 813 9.51 -8.07 -8.51
CA CYS A 813 8.91 -8.30 -9.82
C CYS A 813 9.46 -9.56 -10.50
N ALA A 814 8.64 -10.25 -11.28
CA ALA A 814 9.09 -11.30 -12.17
C ALA A 814 10.16 -10.74 -13.14
N GLY A 815 11.36 -11.34 -13.13
CA GLY A 815 12.47 -10.83 -13.93
C GLY A 815 13.12 -9.54 -13.40
N CYS A 816 12.96 -9.23 -12.11
CA CYS A 816 13.61 -8.07 -11.48
C CYS A 816 15.11 -8.03 -11.79
N GLY A 817 15.60 -6.85 -12.22
CA GLY A 817 17.03 -6.64 -12.53
C GLY A 817 17.88 -6.25 -11.32
N GLU A 818 17.26 -5.93 -10.19
CA GLU A 818 17.94 -5.45 -8.98
C GLU A 818 18.30 -6.60 -8.02
N THR A 819 17.35 -7.49 -7.74
CA THR A 819 17.53 -8.58 -6.78
C THR A 819 18.67 -9.56 -7.08
N PRO A 820 19.06 -9.85 -8.35
CA PRO A 820 20.25 -10.64 -8.62
C PRO A 820 21.56 -10.03 -8.07
N TYR A 821 21.69 -8.69 -8.06
CA TYR A 821 22.85 -7.99 -7.48
C TYR A 821 22.82 -8.08 -5.95
N ALA A 822 21.66 -7.83 -5.34
CA ALA A 822 21.49 -7.96 -3.90
C ALA A 822 21.78 -9.39 -3.43
N LYS A 823 21.25 -10.39 -4.15
CA LYS A 823 21.52 -11.81 -3.90
C LYS A 823 23.02 -12.12 -3.97
N LEU A 824 23.70 -11.67 -5.02
CA LEU A 824 25.13 -11.86 -5.17
C LEU A 824 25.94 -11.27 -4.03
N LEU A 825 25.59 -10.06 -3.59
CA LEU A 825 26.22 -9.43 -2.42
C LEU A 825 26.02 -10.28 -1.16
N THR A 826 24.82 -10.84 -0.96
CA THR A 826 24.58 -11.74 0.19
C THR A 826 25.34 -13.05 0.08
N GLN A 827 25.57 -13.60 -1.12
CA GLN A 827 26.36 -14.80 -1.35
C GLN A 827 27.86 -14.59 -1.06
N LEU A 828 28.36 -13.37 -1.33
CA LEU A 828 29.79 -13.04 -1.13
C LEU A 828 30.09 -12.52 0.29
N TYR A 829 29.18 -11.74 0.87
CA TYR A 829 29.43 -10.95 2.08
C TYR A 829 28.30 -11.01 3.12
N GLY A 830 27.23 -11.76 2.86
CA GLY A 830 25.98 -11.69 3.63
C GLY A 830 26.10 -12.00 5.11
N ASP A 831 27.09 -12.82 5.50
CA ASP A 831 27.32 -13.22 6.91
C ASP A 831 27.92 -12.10 7.78
N ARG A 832 28.29 -10.94 7.18
CA ARG A 832 28.92 -9.81 7.87
C ARG A 832 28.60 -8.44 7.26
N VAL A 833 27.56 -8.34 6.43
CA VAL A 833 27.18 -7.07 5.80
C VAL A 833 26.20 -6.29 6.65
N TYR A 834 26.46 -4.99 6.81
CA TYR A 834 25.47 -4.01 7.26
C TYR A 834 24.83 -3.35 6.04
N TRP A 835 23.51 -3.34 6.00
CA TRP A 835 22.75 -2.86 4.86
C TRP A 835 21.93 -1.62 5.23
N ALA A 836 22.38 -0.45 4.76
CA ALA A 836 21.63 0.80 4.86
C ALA A 836 20.81 0.99 3.59
N ASN A 837 19.54 0.56 3.62
CA ASN A 837 18.63 0.65 2.48
C ASN A 837 17.94 2.02 2.43
N ALA A 838 17.61 2.52 1.24
CA ALA A 838 16.75 3.68 1.06
C ALA A 838 15.32 3.25 0.70
N THR A 839 14.32 4.06 1.06
CA THR A 839 12.93 3.85 0.68
C THR A 839 12.78 3.72 -0.84
N GLY A 840 12.21 2.63 -1.31
CA GLY A 840 12.00 2.33 -2.72
C GLY A 840 11.66 0.87 -2.96
N CYS A 841 12.00 0.36 -4.16
CA CYS A 841 11.75 -1.05 -4.50
C CYS A 841 12.45 -2.02 -3.55
N SER A 842 13.70 -1.75 -3.18
CA SER A 842 14.50 -2.61 -2.30
C SER A 842 13.92 -2.71 -0.89
N GLN A 843 13.22 -1.68 -0.41
CA GLN A 843 12.43 -1.80 0.81
C GLN A 843 11.18 -2.67 0.58
N ALA A 844 10.43 -2.41 -0.49
CA ALA A 844 9.16 -3.10 -0.75
C ALA A 844 9.34 -4.62 -0.92
N TRP A 845 10.41 -5.07 -1.63
CA TRP A 845 10.67 -6.50 -1.79
C TRP A 845 11.55 -7.09 -0.69
N GLY A 846 12.24 -6.27 0.10
CA GLY A 846 13.21 -6.70 1.12
C GLY A 846 12.68 -6.74 2.55
N SER A 847 11.58 -6.06 2.85
CA SER A 847 11.08 -5.92 4.23
C SER A 847 9.55 -5.86 4.34
N ALA A 848 8.83 -6.51 3.44
CA ALA A 848 7.37 -6.61 3.54
C ALA A 848 6.97 -7.62 4.64
N MET A 849 6.86 -7.15 5.88
CA MET A 849 6.44 -7.97 7.03
C MET A 849 5.06 -8.63 6.77
N PRO A 850 4.87 -9.91 7.15
CA PRO A 850 5.81 -10.84 7.82
C PRO A 850 6.75 -11.59 6.87
N GLY A 851 6.63 -11.44 5.57
CA GLY A 851 7.40 -12.18 4.56
C GLY A 851 8.81 -11.61 4.33
N ILE A 852 9.72 -11.76 5.28
CA ILE A 852 11.10 -11.28 5.20
C ILE A 852 11.94 -12.23 4.35
N PRO A 853 12.56 -11.76 3.23
CA PRO A 853 13.33 -12.61 2.32
C PRO A 853 14.81 -12.75 2.68
N TYR A 854 15.35 -11.85 3.51
CA TYR A 854 16.69 -12.00 4.02
C TYR A 854 16.72 -13.13 5.05
N THR A 855 17.74 -13.99 4.97
CA THR A 855 17.87 -15.18 5.79
C THR A 855 19.28 -15.33 6.38
N VAL A 856 19.49 -16.37 7.16
CA VAL A 856 20.77 -16.64 7.80
C VAL A 856 21.44 -17.88 7.18
N ASN A 857 22.76 -17.98 7.32
CA ASN A 857 23.51 -19.18 7.00
C ASN A 857 23.37 -20.24 8.13
N ARG A 858 24.06 -21.35 7.99
CA ARG A 858 24.01 -22.46 8.96
C ARG A 858 24.56 -22.11 10.34
N ASP A 859 25.39 -21.06 10.42
CA ASP A 859 25.98 -20.58 11.68
C ASP A 859 25.09 -19.52 12.34
N GLY A 860 23.92 -19.20 11.76
CA GLY A 860 22.99 -18.21 12.25
C GLY A 860 23.40 -16.76 11.87
N HIS A 861 24.38 -16.58 10.99
CA HIS A 861 24.80 -15.24 10.52
C HIS A 861 24.09 -14.86 9.21
N GLY A 862 23.73 -13.58 9.09
CA GLY A 862 23.07 -13.04 7.90
C GLY A 862 23.17 -11.53 7.82
N PRO A 863 22.59 -10.91 6.76
CA PRO A 863 22.63 -9.47 6.57
C PRO A 863 21.94 -8.73 7.71
N ALA A 864 22.62 -7.73 8.29
CA ALA A 864 22.01 -6.78 9.20
C ALA A 864 21.42 -5.64 8.37
N TRP A 865 20.08 -5.61 8.24
CA TRP A 865 19.40 -4.71 7.32
C TRP A 865 18.51 -3.71 8.05
N THR A 866 18.52 -2.46 7.59
CA THR A 866 17.61 -1.42 8.04
C THR A 866 17.34 -0.43 6.90
N ASN A 867 16.29 0.40 7.04
CA ASN A 867 15.86 1.35 6.03
C ASN A 867 15.81 2.77 6.57
N SER A 868 16.23 3.73 5.74
CA SER A 868 16.08 5.17 5.98
C SER A 868 15.15 5.80 4.94
N LEU A 869 14.87 7.09 5.08
CA LEU A 869 14.23 7.87 4.03
C LEU A 869 15.16 7.97 2.80
N PHE A 870 14.58 8.11 1.62
CA PHE A 870 15.31 8.23 0.36
C PHE A 870 16.25 9.45 0.38
N GLU A 871 15.81 10.56 0.93
CA GLU A 871 16.48 11.87 0.90
C GLU A 871 17.70 11.96 1.82
N ASN A 872 17.82 11.10 2.84
CA ASN A 872 18.86 11.16 3.87
C ASN A 872 19.65 9.85 4.05
N ASN A 873 19.58 8.94 3.06
CA ASN A 873 20.21 7.64 3.17
C ASN A 873 21.76 7.74 3.24
N ALA A 874 22.37 8.72 2.56
CA ALA A 874 23.80 8.93 2.59
C ALA A 874 24.29 9.27 4.01
N GLU A 875 23.60 10.18 4.69
CA GLU A 875 23.91 10.59 6.05
C GLU A 875 23.63 9.47 7.06
N PHE A 876 22.53 8.74 6.85
CA PHE A 876 22.17 7.58 7.66
C PHE A 876 23.26 6.49 7.57
N SER A 877 23.67 6.12 6.36
CA SER A 877 24.74 5.12 6.16
C SER A 877 26.09 5.59 6.68
N LEU A 878 26.41 6.89 6.55
CA LEU A 878 27.61 7.48 7.17
C LEU A 878 27.56 7.32 8.69
N GLY A 879 26.41 7.60 9.33
CA GLY A 879 26.22 7.40 10.77
C GLY A 879 26.48 5.96 11.20
N MET A 880 26.01 4.96 10.44
CA MET A 880 26.29 3.54 10.71
C MET A 880 27.78 3.23 10.60
N VAL A 881 28.45 3.71 9.56
CA VAL A 881 29.91 3.51 9.38
C VAL A 881 30.71 4.11 10.53
N LEU A 882 30.41 5.36 10.91
CA LEU A 882 31.08 6.04 12.02
C LEU A 882 30.90 5.30 13.34
N SER A 883 29.68 4.79 13.60
CA SER A 883 29.40 3.99 14.80
C SER A 883 30.22 2.70 14.83
N VAL A 884 30.21 1.94 13.73
CA VAL A 884 30.98 0.67 13.64
C VAL A 884 32.48 0.93 13.77
N GLN A 885 33.02 1.95 13.11
CA GLN A 885 34.41 2.32 13.23
C GLN A 885 34.82 2.67 14.67
N GLN A 886 33.98 3.46 15.35
CA GLN A 886 34.21 3.87 16.73
C GLN A 886 34.17 2.69 17.71
N GLN A 887 33.19 1.79 17.53
CA GLN A 887 33.09 0.57 18.35
C GLN A 887 34.25 -0.36 18.12
N ARG A 888 34.67 -0.62 16.86
CA ARG A 888 35.87 -1.40 16.53
C ARG A 888 37.12 -0.83 17.11
N ALA A 889 37.29 0.50 17.05
CA ALA A 889 38.46 1.17 17.64
C ALA A 889 38.49 1.04 19.18
N ALA A 890 37.35 1.20 19.83
CA ALA A 890 37.21 1.03 21.26
C ALA A 890 37.49 -0.42 21.69
N GLU A 891 36.99 -1.40 20.92
CA GLU A 891 37.24 -2.82 21.20
C GLU A 891 38.73 -3.17 21.00
N LYS A 892 39.34 -2.69 19.95
CA LYS A 892 40.80 -2.87 19.73
C LYS A 892 41.61 -2.34 20.92
N ALA A 893 41.27 -1.14 21.41
CA ALA A 893 41.95 -0.56 22.55
C ALA A 893 41.76 -1.39 23.84
N ARG A 894 40.60 -1.98 24.07
CA ARG A 894 40.36 -2.90 25.21
C ARG A 894 41.18 -4.17 25.10
N VAL A 895 41.24 -4.78 23.94
CA VAL A 895 42.01 -6.00 23.68
C VAL A 895 43.48 -5.73 23.83
N GLU A 896 44.01 -4.59 23.30
CA GLU A 896 45.41 -4.16 23.48
C GLU A 896 45.74 -3.93 24.96
N ALA A 897 44.86 -3.25 25.73
CA ALA A 897 45.04 -3.06 27.17
C ALA A 897 45.04 -4.38 27.93
N TYR A 898 44.17 -5.30 27.57
CA TYR A 898 44.11 -6.63 28.18
C TYR A 898 45.39 -7.43 27.88
N ARG A 899 45.89 -7.33 26.66
CA ARG A 899 47.16 -7.96 26.24
C ARG A 899 48.35 -7.57 27.14
N GLU A 900 48.41 -6.29 27.56
CA GLU A 900 49.48 -5.79 28.43
C GLU A 900 49.46 -6.41 29.83
N THR A 901 48.30 -6.87 30.31
CA THR A 901 48.10 -7.39 31.66
C THR A 901 48.00 -8.90 31.72
N SER A 902 47.65 -9.54 30.62
CA SER A 902 47.46 -10.99 30.55
C SER A 902 48.79 -11.76 30.61
N THR A 903 48.78 -12.83 31.43
CA THR A 903 49.93 -13.74 31.58
C THR A 903 49.67 -15.10 30.95
N ASP A 904 48.55 -15.29 30.28
CA ASP A 904 48.18 -16.56 29.63
C ASP A 904 48.69 -16.58 28.19
N ASP A 905 49.63 -17.45 27.90
CA ASP A 905 50.25 -17.54 26.59
C ASP A 905 49.27 -17.89 25.45
N THR A 906 48.23 -18.68 25.73
CA THR A 906 47.21 -19.07 24.75
C THR A 906 46.32 -17.88 24.39
N VAL A 907 45.84 -17.15 25.40
CA VAL A 907 45.06 -15.92 25.20
C VAL A 907 45.93 -14.85 24.51
N ASN A 908 47.18 -14.69 24.90
CA ASN A 908 48.08 -13.74 24.31
C ASN A 908 48.35 -14.00 22.82
N ALA A 909 48.52 -15.27 22.44
CA ALA A 909 48.70 -15.65 21.04
C ALA A 909 47.44 -15.38 20.21
N ALA A 910 46.26 -15.61 20.77
CA ALA A 910 44.97 -15.30 20.09
C ALA A 910 44.80 -13.77 19.93
N ILE A 911 45.13 -12.99 20.95
CA ILE A 911 45.08 -11.52 20.87
C ILE A 911 46.06 -11.01 19.79
N ASP A 912 47.32 -11.45 19.82
CA ASP A 912 48.30 -11.00 18.86
C ASP A 912 47.90 -11.32 17.43
N LYS A 913 47.29 -12.50 17.18
CA LYS A 913 46.77 -12.87 15.88
C LYS A 913 45.56 -12.03 15.47
N TRP A 914 44.68 -11.74 16.39
CA TRP A 914 43.50 -10.89 16.14
C TRP A 914 43.92 -9.45 15.76
N ILE A 915 44.88 -8.88 16.50
CA ILE A 915 45.43 -7.53 16.20
C ILE A 915 46.12 -7.51 14.83
N GLU A 916 46.90 -8.54 14.50
CA GLU A 916 47.57 -8.68 13.19
C GLU A 916 46.57 -8.69 12.03
N THR A 917 45.45 -9.37 12.19
CA THR A 917 44.48 -9.59 11.14
C THR A 917 43.28 -8.65 11.21
N PHE A 918 43.27 -7.68 12.10
CA PHE A 918 42.13 -6.83 12.43
C PHE A 918 41.46 -6.16 11.23
N ASP A 919 42.27 -5.74 10.23
CA ASP A 919 41.79 -5.08 9.01
C ASP A 919 41.77 -6.02 7.78
N ASP A 920 42.11 -7.31 7.96
CA ASP A 920 42.06 -8.30 6.89
C ASP A 920 40.67 -8.95 6.84
N PHE A 921 39.99 -8.83 5.69
CA PHE A 921 38.61 -9.27 5.53
C PHE A 921 38.47 -10.79 5.75
N ASP A 922 39.39 -11.63 5.24
CA ASP A 922 39.27 -13.10 5.30
C ASP A 922 39.86 -13.65 6.60
N ALA A 923 40.98 -13.09 7.06
CA ALA A 923 41.68 -13.58 8.24
C ALA A 923 41.11 -13.12 9.58
N SER A 924 40.36 -11.98 9.60
CA SER A 924 39.81 -11.43 10.84
C SER A 924 38.73 -12.30 11.48
N LYS A 925 37.86 -12.95 10.70
CA LYS A 925 36.79 -13.81 11.24
C LYS A 925 37.33 -14.98 12.05
N PRO A 926 38.20 -15.87 11.50
CA PRO A 926 38.74 -16.99 12.28
C PRO A 926 39.62 -16.52 13.46
N ALA A 927 40.28 -15.36 13.33
CA ALA A 927 41.03 -14.80 14.43
C ALA A 927 40.09 -14.29 15.56
N SER A 928 38.96 -13.71 15.25
CA SER A 928 37.94 -13.30 16.23
C SER A 928 37.33 -14.51 16.94
N GLU A 929 36.96 -15.57 16.21
CA GLU A 929 36.46 -16.80 16.78
C GLU A 929 37.48 -17.45 17.74
N ALA A 930 38.73 -17.47 17.36
CA ALA A 930 39.80 -17.96 18.24
C ALA A 930 40.00 -17.10 19.48
N LEU A 931 39.90 -15.78 19.36
CA LEU A 931 39.99 -14.86 20.49
C LEU A 931 38.81 -15.07 21.46
N VAL A 932 37.60 -15.14 20.96
CA VAL A 932 36.40 -15.41 21.78
C VAL A 932 36.56 -16.71 22.53
N ALA A 933 36.91 -17.80 21.84
CA ALA A 933 37.09 -19.11 22.48
C ALA A 933 38.20 -19.10 23.57
N ALA A 934 39.24 -18.33 23.37
CA ALA A 934 40.30 -18.18 24.38
C ALA A 934 39.84 -17.36 25.59
N LEU A 935 39.06 -16.30 25.38
CA LEU A 935 38.52 -15.41 26.42
C LEU A 935 37.38 -16.07 27.21
N GLU A 936 36.56 -16.93 26.62
CA GLU A 936 35.54 -17.72 27.31
C GLU A 936 36.09 -18.63 28.40
N THR A 937 37.38 -18.96 28.35
CA THR A 937 38.07 -19.70 29.42
C THR A 937 38.41 -18.84 30.64
N ARG A 938 38.17 -17.53 30.58
CA ARG A 938 38.55 -16.54 31.58
C ARG A 938 37.30 -16.13 32.41
N THR A 939 37.57 -15.68 33.63
CA THR A 939 36.52 -15.23 34.58
C THR A 939 36.85 -13.85 35.19
N ASP A 940 37.79 -13.12 34.58
CA ASP A 940 38.09 -11.75 35.02
C ASP A 940 37.23 -10.71 34.28
N ASP A 941 36.94 -9.61 34.96
CA ASP A 941 36.05 -8.53 34.48
C ASP A 941 36.47 -7.94 33.14
N ALA A 942 37.78 -7.95 32.85
CA ALA A 942 38.28 -7.35 31.60
C ALA A 942 38.02 -8.28 30.40
N ALA A 943 38.20 -9.61 30.56
CA ALA A 943 37.81 -10.59 29.55
C ALA A 943 36.30 -10.62 29.33
N GLU A 944 35.48 -10.60 30.41
CA GLU A 944 34.05 -10.50 30.28
C GLU A 944 33.59 -9.22 29.56
N THR A 945 34.31 -8.10 29.78
CA THR A 945 33.99 -6.82 29.12
C THR A 945 34.28 -6.91 27.62
N ILE A 946 35.37 -7.55 27.20
CA ILE A 946 35.67 -7.76 25.78
C ILE A 946 34.64 -8.66 25.15
N LEU A 947 34.24 -9.75 25.81
CA LEU A 947 33.21 -10.68 25.30
C LEU A 947 31.81 -10.08 25.14
N ARG A 948 31.53 -8.94 25.77
CA ARG A 948 30.22 -8.23 25.62
C ARG A 948 30.11 -7.41 24.37
N TYR A 949 31.18 -7.04 23.75
CA TYR A 949 31.30 -6.17 22.60
C TYR A 949 31.91 -6.86 21.39
#